data_b9319edacda4290cb2f8b2036176c40b
#
_entry.id   b9319edacda4290cb2f8b2036176c40b
#
_cell.length_a   1.000
_cell.length_b   1.000
_cell.length_c   1.000
_cell.angle_alpha   90.00
_cell.angle_beta   90.00
_cell.angle_gamma   90.00
#
_symmetry.space_group_name_H-M   'P 1'
#
loop_
_entity.id
_entity.type
_entity.pdbx_description
1 polymer ?
#
loop_
_entity_poly.entity_id
_entity_poly.type
_entity_poly.pdbx_seq_one_letter_code
_entity_poly.pdbx_strand_id
1 'polypeptide(L)'
;MLRKKTGEVAFGPRLSSALTDLTGGAIDRRTFLRRSGLAVGGLAAAASLAPGMVQKAEAANVSGAVEIVKTVCTHCSVGCTVLAEVDNGVWVGQEPGFDSPFNLGAHCAKGAAVREHAHGERRLKYPTKLVDGKWTKISWDQAIEEIGDKMLEIREQSGPDSVYWLGSAKHNNEQAYLFRKFYAFWGTNNGDHQARICHSTTVAGVANTWGYGAMTNSYNDIHNSRAIFLIGGNPAEAHPVSLLHLLKAKERNNAPMIVCDPRFTRTAAHADEYVRFRPGTDVGLVWGLLWHIFENGWEDKEFIRQRVWGMDQIKQEVARWTPDEVERVTGVPGSQLKRVARQLANNRPGTVIWCMGGTQHTNGNNNTRAYCILQLALGNMGKAGGGTNIFRGHDNVQGATDLGVLCHTLPGYYGVKAGAWKHWSRVWNVEYDYLVSRFQSKDLMETAGMPVSRWIDGVLEDKDNMDQPDNVRAMVFWGHAPNSQTRLPEMKTAMEKLDLLVVIDPFPTVSAVMHDRKDGVYLLPASTQFETYGSVTASNRSIQWRDKVVEPLFESLPDHTIMYKLAKKLGMADEMFKNISIGEGDEPLIEDVTAEFNRGMWTIGYTGQSPERIRKHMANQHTFDRTTLQANGGPCDGEYYGMPWPCWGTPEMGHPGTPILYDPSKSVAEGGLTFRARFGVERDGENLLAEGSYSAGSELTDGYPEFTMQQLMDLGWDSDLTAEERAAIDAVAGPKTNWKTDLSGGIQRVAIKHGAAPFGNAKARCVVWNFPDPVPTHREPLYTPRRDLVADYPTYEDRKMYRLPTRYASIQEQDFSKDYPIVLTSGRLVEYEGGGDETRSNPWLAELQQDMFVEINPRDANDLGIKDGDRVWVHGPEGGKVNVMAMVTERVGNGVAFMPFHFGGWMQGEDLRHKYPEGADPYVLGESTNTAQTYGYDSVTNMQETKATLCRIERA
;
A
#
# COMPACT_ATOMS: atom_id res chain seq x y z
N MET A 1 -39.43 -16.97 -1.24
CA MET A 1 -40.16 -17.83 -0.28
C MET A 1 -39.42 -19.17 -0.22
N LEU A 2 -38.47 -19.35 0.66
CA LEU A 2 -37.72 -20.59 0.81
C LEU A 2 -38.50 -21.56 1.72
N ARG A 3 -38.93 -22.68 1.18
CA ARG A 3 -39.52 -23.76 1.95
C ARG A 3 -38.46 -24.61 2.61
N LYS A 4 -38.45 -24.64 3.93
CA LYS A 4 -37.67 -25.62 4.72
C LYS A 4 -38.19 -27.04 4.42
N LYS A 5 -37.32 -27.93 3.94
CA LYS A 5 -37.54 -29.37 4.02
C LYS A 5 -37.07 -29.85 5.38
N THR A 6 -38.02 -30.21 6.25
CA THR A 6 -37.73 -30.95 7.48
C THR A 6 -37.70 -32.43 7.10
N GLY A 7 -36.49 -33.03 7.17
CA GLY A 7 -36.30 -34.46 7.17
C GLY A 7 -35.80 -34.87 8.53
N GLU A 8 -36.58 -35.60 9.31
CA GLU A 8 -36.15 -36.22 10.55
C GLU A 8 -35.18 -37.37 10.22
N VAL A 9 -33.92 -37.20 10.68
CA VAL A 9 -32.96 -38.31 10.72
C VAL A 9 -32.99 -38.85 12.14
N ALA A 10 -33.50 -40.07 12.29
CA ALA A 10 -33.49 -40.80 13.56
C ALA A 10 -32.04 -41.20 13.89
N PHE A 11 -31.51 -40.66 14.94
CA PHE A 11 -30.22 -41.08 15.53
C PHE A 11 -30.40 -42.34 16.36
N GLY A 12 -29.65 -43.40 16.04
CA GLY A 12 -29.69 -44.67 16.76
C GLY A 12 -29.10 -44.55 18.18
N PRO A 13 -29.48 -45.54 19.08
CA PRO A 13 -29.23 -45.44 20.54
C PRO A 13 -27.76 -45.41 21.00
N ARG A 14 -26.81 -45.63 20.12
CA ARG A 14 -25.37 -45.63 20.48
C ARG A 14 -24.71 -44.22 20.49
N LEU A 15 -25.35 -43.22 19.90
CA LEU A 15 -24.81 -41.85 19.96
C LEU A 15 -25.30 -41.09 21.22
N SER A 16 -26.43 -41.49 21.80
CA SER A 16 -26.95 -40.83 23.03
C SER A 16 -26.13 -41.16 24.29
N SER A 17 -25.53 -42.36 24.36
CA SER A 17 -24.68 -42.73 25.53
C SER A 17 -23.32 -42.04 25.49
N ALA A 18 -22.74 -41.82 24.32
CA ALA A 18 -21.46 -41.08 24.18
C ALA A 18 -21.57 -39.57 24.49
N LEU A 19 -22.78 -39.01 24.28
CA LEU A 19 -23.05 -37.63 24.63
C LEU A 19 -23.29 -37.40 26.13
N THR A 20 -23.76 -38.41 26.84
CA THR A 20 -24.03 -38.31 28.29
C THR A 20 -22.76 -38.44 29.13
N ASP A 21 -21.73 -39.14 28.64
CA ASP A 21 -20.42 -39.25 29.32
C ASP A 21 -19.54 -37.98 29.13
N LEU A 22 -19.88 -37.10 28.18
CA LEU A 22 -19.16 -35.83 27.93
C LEU A 22 -19.69 -34.65 28.77
N THR A 23 -20.82 -34.80 29.47
CA THR A 23 -21.50 -33.68 30.17
C THR A 23 -21.37 -33.71 31.69
N GLY A 24 -20.58 -34.63 32.26
CA GLY A 24 -20.44 -34.85 33.70
C GLY A 24 -19.42 -33.97 34.43
N GLY A 25 -19.20 -32.74 34.03
CA GLY A 25 -18.38 -31.77 34.76
C GLY A 25 -18.49 -30.39 34.17
N ALA A 26 -18.43 -29.36 34.99
CA ALA A 26 -18.48 -27.97 34.53
C ALA A 26 -17.27 -27.69 33.58
N ILE A 27 -17.52 -27.74 32.27
CA ILE A 27 -16.51 -27.47 31.23
C ILE A 27 -16.60 -25.98 30.93
N ASP A 28 -15.49 -25.25 31.05
CA ASP A 28 -15.45 -23.87 30.63
C ASP A 28 -15.64 -23.75 29.10
N ARG A 29 -16.07 -22.59 28.63
CA ARG A 29 -16.39 -22.29 27.23
C ARG A 29 -15.21 -22.57 26.29
N ARG A 30 -13.99 -22.45 26.80
CA ARG A 30 -12.75 -22.62 26.02
C ARG A 30 -12.45 -24.12 25.79
N THR A 31 -12.67 -24.93 26.81
CA THR A 31 -12.52 -26.40 26.75
C THR A 31 -13.63 -27.03 25.91
N PHE A 32 -14.85 -26.48 25.95
CA PHE A 32 -15.96 -26.92 25.11
C PHE A 32 -15.66 -26.65 23.62
N LEU A 33 -15.19 -25.45 23.24
CA LEU A 33 -14.84 -25.11 21.88
C LEU A 33 -13.64 -25.91 21.36
N ARG A 34 -12.63 -26.18 22.18
CA ARG A 34 -11.51 -27.06 21.80
C ARG A 34 -11.97 -28.50 21.53
N ARG A 35 -12.84 -29.06 22.38
CA ARG A 35 -13.31 -30.44 22.24
C ARG A 35 -14.35 -30.61 21.10
N SER A 36 -15.24 -29.64 20.89
CA SER A 36 -16.23 -29.69 19.83
C SER A 36 -15.61 -29.44 18.43
N GLY A 37 -14.62 -28.56 18.30
CA GLY A 37 -13.89 -28.33 17.05
C GLY A 37 -13.10 -29.58 16.60
N LEU A 38 -12.44 -30.26 17.52
CA LEU A 38 -11.70 -31.51 17.28
C LEU A 38 -12.61 -32.70 16.94
N ALA A 39 -13.79 -32.82 17.59
CA ALA A 39 -14.68 -33.95 17.37
C ALA A 39 -15.47 -33.86 16.04
N VAL A 40 -15.88 -32.67 15.62
CA VAL A 40 -16.68 -32.50 14.39
C VAL A 40 -15.78 -32.39 13.17
N GLY A 41 -14.65 -31.70 13.24
CA GLY A 41 -13.67 -31.60 12.17
C GLY A 41 -12.94 -32.94 11.90
N GLY A 42 -12.56 -33.66 12.95
CA GLY A 42 -11.88 -34.94 12.84
C GLY A 42 -12.72 -36.06 12.22
N LEU A 43 -14.03 -36.10 12.50
CA LEU A 43 -14.93 -37.14 11.94
C LEU A 43 -15.35 -36.87 10.49
N ALA A 44 -15.46 -35.62 10.07
CA ALA A 44 -15.75 -35.28 8.68
C ALA A 44 -14.52 -35.45 7.77
N ALA A 45 -13.31 -35.15 8.30
CA ALA A 45 -12.05 -35.35 7.58
C ALA A 45 -11.65 -36.83 7.45
N ALA A 46 -11.92 -37.67 8.44
CA ALA A 46 -11.58 -39.09 8.41
C ALA A 46 -12.39 -39.90 7.36
N ALA A 47 -13.55 -39.41 6.94
CA ALA A 47 -14.39 -40.09 5.95
C ALA A 47 -13.97 -39.80 4.48
N SER A 48 -13.09 -38.87 4.23
CA SER A 48 -12.70 -38.41 2.87
C SER A 48 -11.20 -38.44 2.55
N LEU A 49 -10.34 -38.91 3.49
CA LEU A 49 -8.89 -38.90 3.31
C LEU A 49 -8.37 -40.15 2.59
N ALA A 50 -7.60 -39.94 1.51
CA ALA A 50 -6.82 -41.00 0.85
C ALA A 50 -5.72 -41.55 1.83
N PRO A 51 -5.32 -42.85 1.67
CA PRO A 51 -4.40 -43.53 2.62
C PRO A 51 -3.08 -42.79 2.92
N GLY A 52 -2.58 -41.97 1.99
CA GLY A 52 -1.35 -41.18 2.18
C GLY A 52 -1.48 -39.97 3.13
N MET A 53 -2.72 -39.49 3.38
CA MET A 53 -2.95 -38.40 4.34
C MET A 53 -3.10 -38.90 5.79
N VAL A 54 -3.54 -40.16 5.96
CA VAL A 54 -3.61 -40.80 7.28
C VAL A 54 -2.21 -41.04 7.84
N GLN A 55 -1.23 -41.38 7.01
CA GLN A 55 0.18 -41.51 7.43
C GLN A 55 0.80 -40.18 7.87
N LYS A 56 0.41 -39.05 7.27
CA LYS A 56 0.83 -37.70 7.70
C LYS A 56 0.22 -37.31 9.06
N ALA A 57 -1.02 -37.70 9.30
CA ALA A 57 -1.70 -37.43 10.57
C ALA A 57 -1.18 -38.34 11.72
N GLU A 58 -0.73 -39.56 11.42
CA GLU A 58 -0.13 -40.46 12.40
C GLU A 58 1.32 -40.08 12.76
N ALA A 59 2.06 -39.47 11.84
CA ALA A 59 3.40 -38.91 12.11
C ALA A 59 3.37 -37.65 13.02
N ALA A 60 2.24 -36.98 13.11
CA ALA A 60 2.04 -35.80 13.98
C ALA A 60 1.76 -36.15 15.46
N ASN A 61 1.76 -37.42 15.84
CA ASN A 61 1.53 -37.89 17.21
C ASN A 61 2.83 -38.10 18.05
N VAL A 62 3.87 -37.32 17.77
CA VAL A 62 5.07 -37.26 18.61
C VAL A 62 4.96 -36.07 19.55
N SER A 63 4.83 -36.33 20.83
CA SER A 63 4.65 -35.39 21.94
C SER A 63 5.87 -34.48 22.16
N GLY A 64 6.00 -33.45 21.34
CA GLY A 64 6.78 -32.26 21.65
C GLY A 64 5.85 -31.16 22.23
N ALA A 65 6.36 -30.23 22.98
CA ALA A 65 5.59 -29.06 23.38
C ALA A 65 5.41 -28.19 22.11
N VAL A 66 4.15 -27.91 21.72
CA VAL A 66 3.84 -27.00 20.61
C VAL A 66 4.39 -25.61 20.93
N GLU A 67 5.26 -25.11 20.09
CA GLU A 67 5.80 -23.76 20.19
C GLU A 67 4.78 -22.77 19.61
N ILE A 68 4.59 -21.64 20.29
CA ILE A 68 3.76 -20.54 19.77
C ILE A 68 4.67 -19.42 19.28
N VAL A 69 4.72 -19.24 17.96
CA VAL A 69 5.45 -18.15 17.32
C VAL A 69 4.48 -17.01 17.01
N LYS A 70 4.78 -15.82 17.54
CA LYS A 70 3.98 -14.63 17.27
C LYS A 70 4.52 -13.94 16.02
N THR A 71 3.66 -13.79 15.01
CA THR A 71 4.03 -13.16 13.74
C THR A 71 2.93 -12.22 13.24
N VAL A 72 3.09 -11.63 12.05
CA VAL A 72 2.17 -10.65 11.47
C VAL A 72 1.63 -11.19 10.14
N CYS A 73 0.32 -11.08 9.95
CA CYS A 73 -0.37 -11.47 8.71
C CYS A 73 0.20 -10.70 7.51
N THR A 74 0.30 -11.39 6.36
CA THR A 74 0.94 -10.89 5.13
C THR A 74 -0.02 -10.29 4.12
N HIS A 75 -1.34 -10.20 4.42
CA HIS A 75 -2.32 -9.84 3.38
C HIS A 75 -2.61 -8.35 3.25
N CYS A 76 -2.88 -7.67 4.36
CA CYS A 76 -3.23 -6.25 4.28
C CYS A 76 -2.59 -5.42 5.40
N SER A 77 -2.62 -4.12 5.22
CA SER A 77 -1.93 -3.15 6.05
C SER A 77 -2.54 -2.91 7.45
N VAL A 78 -3.52 -3.70 7.88
CA VAL A 78 -4.03 -3.64 9.26
C VAL A 78 -2.97 -4.11 10.26
N GLY A 79 -2.11 -5.06 9.84
CA GLY A 79 -1.05 -5.58 10.73
C GLY A 79 -1.59 -6.56 11.79
N CYS A 80 -2.52 -7.43 11.43
CA CYS A 80 -3.07 -8.43 12.34
C CYS A 80 -2.00 -9.38 12.85
N THR A 81 -1.94 -9.57 14.16
CA THR A 81 -1.06 -10.57 14.79
C THR A 81 -1.63 -11.97 14.61
N VAL A 82 -0.76 -12.89 14.26
CA VAL A 82 -1.01 -14.33 14.14
C VAL A 82 -0.20 -15.05 15.22
N LEU A 83 -0.82 -15.96 15.93
CA LEU A 83 -0.16 -16.91 16.83
C LEU A 83 -0.04 -18.23 16.07
N ALA A 84 1.13 -18.52 15.54
CA ALA A 84 1.40 -19.74 14.81
C ALA A 84 1.75 -20.87 15.80
N GLU A 85 1.10 -22.02 15.67
CA GLU A 85 1.35 -23.21 16.44
C GLU A 85 2.30 -24.11 15.66
N VAL A 86 3.55 -24.23 16.11
CA VAL A 86 4.60 -25.01 15.45
C VAL A 86 4.92 -26.26 16.27
N ASP A 87 4.84 -27.41 15.63
CA ASP A 87 5.23 -28.72 16.19
C ASP A 87 6.34 -29.32 15.33
N ASN A 88 7.51 -29.54 15.94
CA ASN A 88 8.69 -30.09 15.27
C ASN A 88 9.05 -29.36 13.94
N GLY A 89 9.00 -28.04 13.94
CA GLY A 89 9.29 -27.21 12.77
C GLY A 89 8.20 -27.16 11.71
N VAL A 90 7.03 -27.74 11.98
CA VAL A 90 5.86 -27.69 11.10
C VAL A 90 4.79 -26.79 11.69
N TRP A 91 4.28 -25.86 10.92
CA TRP A 91 3.18 -24.97 11.32
C TRP A 91 1.84 -25.73 11.27
N VAL A 92 1.38 -26.26 12.40
CA VAL A 92 0.23 -27.17 12.50
C VAL A 92 -1.10 -26.47 12.76
N GLY A 93 -1.08 -25.29 13.36
CA GLY A 93 -2.30 -24.54 13.69
C GLY A 93 -2.04 -23.06 13.86
N GLN A 94 -3.11 -22.26 13.95
CA GLN A 94 -3.00 -20.82 14.21
C GLN A 94 -4.20 -20.27 14.96
N GLU A 95 -3.95 -19.21 15.73
CA GLU A 95 -4.95 -18.40 16.39
C GLU A 95 -4.73 -16.91 16.10
N PRO A 96 -5.76 -16.06 16.16
CA PRO A 96 -5.55 -14.62 16.12
C PRO A 96 -4.87 -14.13 17.41
N GLY A 97 -4.06 -13.07 17.31
CA GLY A 97 -3.49 -12.43 18.49
C GLY A 97 -4.57 -11.79 19.35
N PHE A 98 -4.98 -12.47 20.43
CA PHE A 98 -6.03 -11.99 21.34
C PHE A 98 -5.61 -10.72 22.10
N ASP A 99 -4.32 -10.57 22.34
CA ASP A 99 -3.72 -9.42 23.02
C ASP A 99 -3.40 -8.27 22.08
N SER A 100 -3.40 -8.52 20.78
CA SER A 100 -3.06 -7.51 19.77
C SER A 100 -4.05 -6.34 19.81
N PRO A 101 -3.56 -5.11 19.93
CA PRO A 101 -4.43 -3.93 19.87
C PRO A 101 -5.02 -3.70 18.49
N PHE A 102 -4.41 -4.25 17.41
CA PHE A 102 -4.86 -4.03 16.03
C PHE A 102 -6.02 -4.94 15.64
N ASN A 103 -5.87 -6.24 15.77
CA ASN A 103 -6.91 -7.17 15.33
C ASN A 103 -7.88 -7.61 16.42
N LEU A 104 -7.69 -7.18 17.66
CA LEU A 104 -8.64 -7.38 18.76
C LEU A 104 -9.10 -8.85 18.92
N GLY A 105 -8.24 -9.81 18.60
CA GLY A 105 -8.55 -11.23 18.63
C GLY A 105 -9.37 -11.74 17.44
N ALA A 106 -9.35 -11.04 16.29
CA ALA A 106 -10.07 -11.46 15.10
C ALA A 106 -9.15 -11.72 13.91
N HIS A 107 -9.58 -12.62 13.02
CA HIS A 107 -9.06 -12.79 11.66
C HIS A 107 -10.19 -12.61 10.65
N CYS A 108 -9.83 -12.19 9.42
CA CYS A 108 -10.70 -12.31 8.25
C CYS A 108 -10.44 -13.65 7.54
N ALA A 109 -11.17 -13.94 6.46
CA ALA A 109 -11.00 -15.18 5.69
C ALA A 109 -9.53 -15.39 5.25
N LYS A 110 -8.86 -14.34 4.72
CA LYS A 110 -7.44 -14.39 4.33
C LYS A 110 -6.51 -14.68 5.51
N GLY A 111 -6.70 -13.97 6.63
CA GLY A 111 -5.89 -14.16 7.83
C GLY A 111 -6.07 -15.55 8.46
N ALA A 112 -7.28 -16.12 8.38
CA ALA A 112 -7.53 -17.47 8.84
C ALA A 112 -6.87 -18.55 7.97
N ALA A 113 -6.65 -18.25 6.70
CA ALA A 113 -6.04 -19.17 5.71
C ALA A 113 -4.53 -18.95 5.50
N VAL A 114 -3.90 -18.04 6.26
CA VAL A 114 -2.52 -17.59 5.97
C VAL A 114 -1.47 -18.70 6.11
N ARG A 115 -1.71 -19.69 6.96
CA ARG A 115 -0.85 -20.88 7.10
C ARG A 115 -0.60 -21.58 5.77
N GLU A 116 -1.61 -21.67 4.91
CA GLU A 116 -1.51 -22.37 3.63
C GLU A 116 -0.54 -21.70 2.64
N HIS A 117 -0.14 -20.44 2.85
CA HIS A 117 0.90 -19.80 2.05
C HIS A 117 2.29 -20.37 2.35
N ALA A 118 2.60 -20.62 3.63
CA ALA A 118 3.88 -21.23 4.01
C ALA A 118 3.98 -22.69 3.53
N HIS A 119 2.86 -23.42 3.54
CA HIS A 119 2.83 -24.85 3.19
C HIS A 119 2.36 -25.13 1.75
N GLY A 120 2.00 -24.10 0.97
CA GLY A 120 1.36 -24.24 -0.34
C GLY A 120 2.12 -25.18 -1.29
N GLU A 121 1.42 -26.17 -1.83
CA GLU A 121 1.98 -27.15 -2.79
C GLU A 121 2.25 -26.51 -4.14
N ARG A 122 1.58 -25.39 -4.45
CA ARG A 122 1.66 -24.68 -5.74
C ARG A 122 2.82 -23.68 -5.83
N ARG A 123 3.75 -23.74 -4.88
CA ARG A 123 4.94 -22.88 -4.85
C ARG A 123 5.99 -23.32 -5.88
N LEU A 124 6.84 -22.37 -6.29
CA LEU A 124 8.12 -22.67 -6.93
C LEU A 124 9.00 -23.44 -5.94
N LYS A 125 9.59 -24.55 -6.39
CA LYS A 125 10.36 -25.46 -5.53
C LYS A 125 11.87 -25.34 -5.73
N TYR A 126 12.30 -24.94 -6.91
CA TYR A 126 13.68 -24.80 -7.33
C TYR A 126 13.78 -23.80 -8.47
N PRO A 127 14.98 -23.22 -8.73
CA PRO A 127 15.18 -22.36 -9.88
C PRO A 127 14.89 -23.09 -11.19
N THR A 128 14.17 -22.43 -12.09
CA THR A 128 13.86 -22.95 -13.44
C THR A 128 14.11 -21.88 -14.49
N LYS A 129 14.47 -22.33 -15.69
CA LYS A 129 14.49 -21.49 -16.89
C LYS A 129 13.66 -22.08 -17.99
N LEU A 130 13.19 -21.23 -18.87
CA LEU A 130 12.48 -21.64 -20.08
C LEU A 130 13.50 -21.99 -21.16
N VAL A 131 13.41 -23.21 -21.73
CA VAL A 131 14.25 -23.71 -22.81
C VAL A 131 13.35 -24.35 -23.86
N ASP A 132 13.36 -23.81 -25.07
CA ASP A 132 12.46 -24.27 -26.17
C ASP A 132 10.99 -24.35 -25.73
N GLY A 133 10.54 -23.41 -24.90
CA GLY A 133 9.18 -23.32 -24.36
C GLY A 133 8.87 -24.33 -23.25
N LYS A 134 9.86 -24.99 -22.65
CA LYS A 134 9.70 -25.93 -21.54
C LYS A 134 10.46 -25.48 -20.31
N TRP A 135 9.80 -25.52 -19.15
CA TRP A 135 10.44 -25.24 -17.88
C TRP A 135 11.46 -26.31 -17.52
N THR A 136 12.71 -25.90 -17.33
CA THR A 136 13.84 -26.79 -17.05
C THR A 136 14.47 -26.39 -15.71
N LYS A 137 14.58 -27.37 -14.79
CA LYS A 137 15.27 -27.13 -13.50
C LYS A 137 16.73 -26.79 -13.73
N ILE A 138 17.24 -25.79 -13.00
CA ILE A 138 18.66 -25.41 -12.94
C ILE A 138 19.09 -25.23 -11.48
N SER A 139 20.39 -25.10 -11.23
CA SER A 139 20.88 -24.73 -9.91
C SER A 139 20.81 -23.22 -9.67
N TRP A 140 20.88 -22.81 -8.40
CA TRP A 140 21.02 -21.39 -8.04
C TRP A 140 22.28 -20.77 -8.66
N ASP A 141 23.41 -21.46 -8.61
CA ASP A 141 24.66 -20.95 -9.18
C ASP A 141 24.52 -20.70 -10.68
N GLN A 142 23.94 -21.66 -11.40
CA GLN A 142 23.68 -21.50 -12.83
C GLN A 142 22.72 -20.34 -13.10
N ALA A 143 21.67 -20.19 -12.32
CA ALA A 143 20.73 -19.08 -12.47
C ALA A 143 21.40 -17.71 -12.27
N ILE A 144 22.17 -17.57 -11.18
CA ILE A 144 22.89 -16.34 -10.85
C ILE A 144 23.92 -15.97 -11.92
N GLU A 145 24.68 -16.98 -12.42
CA GLU A 145 25.66 -16.78 -13.49
C GLU A 145 25.02 -16.33 -14.78
N GLU A 146 24.04 -17.07 -15.30
CA GLU A 146 23.42 -16.76 -16.59
C GLU A 146 22.64 -15.42 -16.56
N ILE A 147 21.89 -15.14 -15.48
CA ILE A 147 21.16 -13.88 -15.31
C ILE A 147 22.15 -12.71 -15.19
N GLY A 148 23.20 -12.88 -14.36
CA GLY A 148 24.19 -11.84 -14.14
C GLY A 148 24.98 -11.51 -15.41
N ASP A 149 25.42 -12.51 -16.16
CA ASP A 149 26.12 -12.32 -17.44
C ASP A 149 25.25 -11.55 -18.43
N LYS A 150 23.97 -11.92 -18.56
CA LYS A 150 23.05 -11.23 -19.47
C LYS A 150 22.75 -9.78 -19.03
N MET A 151 22.64 -9.55 -17.73
CA MET A 151 22.47 -8.19 -17.20
C MET A 151 23.71 -7.32 -17.46
N LEU A 152 24.91 -7.86 -17.27
CA LEU A 152 26.16 -7.14 -17.56
C LEU A 152 26.32 -6.85 -19.05
N GLU A 153 25.97 -7.80 -19.92
CA GLU A 153 25.93 -7.59 -21.37
C GLU A 153 24.98 -6.42 -21.75
N ILE A 154 23.75 -6.42 -21.24
CA ILE A 154 22.78 -5.36 -21.48
C ILE A 154 23.29 -4.01 -20.96
N ARG A 155 23.90 -4.01 -19.77
CA ARG A 155 24.49 -2.81 -19.17
C ARG A 155 25.62 -2.23 -20.04
N GLU A 156 26.49 -3.09 -20.59
CA GLU A 156 27.58 -2.65 -21.46
C GLU A 156 27.07 -2.06 -22.78
N GLN A 157 26.03 -2.67 -23.36
CA GLN A 157 25.47 -2.27 -24.66
C GLN A 157 24.56 -1.05 -24.59
N SER A 158 23.74 -0.94 -23.55
CA SER A 158 22.60 -0.01 -23.47
C SER A 158 22.54 0.82 -22.19
N GLY A 159 23.46 0.58 -21.24
CA GLY A 159 23.52 1.25 -19.95
C GLY A 159 22.63 0.63 -18.87
N PRO A 160 22.80 1.07 -17.60
CA PRO A 160 22.12 0.48 -16.47
C PRO A 160 20.59 0.75 -16.47
N ASP A 161 20.12 1.81 -17.11
CA ASP A 161 18.70 2.15 -17.20
C ASP A 161 17.90 1.21 -18.10
N SER A 162 18.57 0.34 -18.88
CA SER A 162 17.93 -0.70 -19.71
C SER A 162 17.50 -1.94 -18.95
N VAL A 163 17.77 -2.02 -17.64
CA VAL A 163 17.26 -3.05 -16.73
C VAL A 163 16.27 -2.41 -15.77
N TYR A 164 15.02 -2.89 -15.76
CA TYR A 164 13.99 -2.41 -14.85
C TYR A 164 13.84 -3.34 -13.63
N TRP A 165 13.82 -2.73 -12.43
CA TRP A 165 13.76 -3.43 -11.15
C TRP A 165 12.40 -3.21 -10.47
N LEU A 166 11.53 -4.20 -10.54
CA LEU A 166 10.20 -4.12 -9.93
C LEU A 166 10.15 -4.91 -8.64
N GLY A 167 10.12 -4.20 -7.51
CA GLY A 167 10.09 -4.74 -6.17
C GLY A 167 8.69 -4.96 -5.60
N SER A 168 8.64 -5.32 -4.33
CA SER A 168 7.45 -5.80 -3.66
C SER A 168 7.02 -4.95 -2.45
N ALA A 169 5.72 -4.80 -2.28
CA ALA A 169 5.10 -4.36 -1.04
C ALA A 169 4.95 -5.50 -0.01
N LYS A 170 5.39 -6.71 -0.36
CA LYS A 170 5.44 -7.90 0.50
C LYS A 170 6.82 -8.09 1.15
N HIS A 171 7.87 -7.48 0.61
CA HIS A 171 9.16 -7.43 1.29
C HIS A 171 8.99 -6.85 2.70
N ASN A 172 9.71 -7.35 3.70
CA ASN A 172 9.86 -6.65 4.97
C ASN A 172 10.65 -5.34 4.76
N ASN A 173 10.73 -4.49 5.77
CA ASN A 173 11.40 -3.19 5.65
C ASN A 173 12.86 -3.32 5.22
N GLU A 174 13.57 -4.28 5.79
CA GLU A 174 14.99 -4.54 5.54
C GLU A 174 15.22 -5.01 4.11
N GLN A 175 14.39 -5.92 3.61
CA GLN A 175 14.43 -6.38 2.21
C GLN A 175 14.09 -5.25 1.24
N ALA A 176 13.07 -4.44 1.55
CA ALA A 176 12.70 -3.28 0.74
C ALA A 176 13.83 -2.24 0.68
N TYR A 177 14.48 -1.98 1.81
CA TYR A 177 15.65 -1.11 1.86
C TYR A 177 16.82 -1.64 1.01
N LEU A 178 17.16 -2.91 1.19
CA LEU A 178 18.22 -3.54 0.40
C LEU A 178 17.89 -3.52 -1.09
N PHE A 179 16.64 -3.71 -1.47
CA PHE A 179 16.21 -3.64 -2.85
C PHE A 179 16.39 -2.23 -3.43
N ARG A 180 16.01 -1.17 -2.67
CA ARG A 180 16.28 0.21 -3.11
C ARG A 180 17.77 0.50 -3.25
N LYS A 181 18.56 0.06 -2.29
CA LYS A 181 20.03 0.16 -2.32
C LYS A 181 20.60 -0.61 -3.49
N PHE A 182 20.08 -1.80 -3.79
CA PHE A 182 20.55 -2.67 -4.87
C PHE A 182 20.49 -1.95 -6.24
N TYR A 183 19.32 -1.41 -6.63
CA TYR A 183 19.26 -0.74 -7.93
C TYR A 183 19.93 0.65 -7.94
N ALA A 184 20.19 1.26 -6.78
CA ALA A 184 21.06 2.43 -6.68
C ALA A 184 22.52 2.06 -6.98
N PHE A 185 23.02 0.95 -6.45
CA PHE A 185 24.37 0.44 -6.71
C PHE A 185 24.52 -0.18 -8.10
N TRP A 186 23.44 -0.71 -8.66
CA TRP A 186 23.36 -1.05 -10.08
C TRP A 186 23.55 0.19 -10.97
N GLY A 187 23.04 1.37 -10.57
CA GLY A 187 23.22 2.66 -11.25
C GLY A 187 21.99 3.11 -12.01
N THR A 188 20.80 2.81 -11.52
CA THR A 188 19.55 3.25 -12.15
C THR A 188 18.55 3.77 -11.13
N ASN A 189 17.63 4.64 -11.58
CA ASN A 189 16.37 4.97 -10.90
C ASN A 189 15.16 4.25 -11.54
N ASN A 190 15.36 3.37 -12.51
CA ASN A 190 14.31 2.53 -13.10
C ASN A 190 13.96 1.37 -12.15
N GLY A 191 13.32 1.71 -11.06
CA GLY A 191 12.83 0.75 -10.07
C GLY A 191 11.66 1.33 -9.30
N ASP A 192 10.66 0.49 -9.01
CA ASP A 192 9.41 0.90 -8.34
C ASP A 192 8.77 -0.32 -7.64
N HIS A 193 7.61 -0.16 -7.00
CA HIS A 193 6.82 -1.24 -6.45
C HIS A 193 5.32 -0.94 -6.45
N GLN A 194 4.50 -1.81 -5.85
CA GLN A 194 3.04 -1.69 -5.85
C GLN A 194 2.51 -0.36 -5.30
N ALA A 195 3.28 0.39 -4.51
CA ALA A 195 2.82 1.70 -4.01
C ALA A 195 2.53 2.69 -5.14
N ARG A 196 3.23 2.58 -6.28
CA ARG A 196 2.96 3.41 -7.45
C ARG A 196 1.53 3.26 -7.94
N ILE A 197 1.07 2.03 -8.08
CA ILE A 197 -0.28 1.68 -8.55
C ILE A 197 -1.28 1.51 -7.39
N CYS A 198 -0.88 1.87 -6.15
CA CYS A 198 -1.70 1.79 -4.95
C CYS A 198 -2.05 3.18 -4.42
N HIS A 199 -1.09 3.90 -3.85
CA HIS A 199 -1.31 5.17 -3.14
C HIS A 199 -0.32 6.28 -3.50
N SER A 200 0.31 6.27 -4.68
CA SER A 200 1.25 7.33 -5.04
C SER A 200 0.57 8.71 -5.11
N THR A 201 -0.67 8.79 -5.59
CA THR A 201 -1.46 10.03 -5.60
C THR A 201 -1.78 10.50 -4.19
N THR A 202 -2.07 9.57 -3.27
CA THR A 202 -2.26 9.88 -1.85
C THR A 202 -0.99 10.48 -1.26
N VAL A 203 0.16 9.81 -1.43
CA VAL A 203 1.44 10.30 -0.90
C VAL A 203 1.75 11.69 -1.44
N ALA A 204 1.61 11.89 -2.75
CA ALA A 204 1.85 13.20 -3.37
C ALA A 204 0.88 14.28 -2.85
N GLY A 205 -0.43 14.00 -2.82
CA GLY A 205 -1.45 14.96 -2.39
C GLY A 205 -1.30 15.32 -0.91
N VAL A 206 -1.23 14.32 -0.04
CA VAL A 206 -1.19 14.50 1.42
C VAL A 206 0.13 15.13 1.88
N ALA A 207 1.28 14.64 1.37
CA ALA A 207 2.58 15.21 1.73
C ALA A 207 2.75 16.66 1.28
N ASN A 208 2.16 17.03 0.15
CA ASN A 208 2.20 18.40 -0.34
C ASN A 208 1.17 19.32 0.35
N THR A 209 0.24 18.78 1.11
CA THR A 209 -0.69 19.54 1.93
C THR A 209 -0.07 19.92 3.28
N TRP A 210 0.58 19.00 3.98
CA TRP A 210 1.06 19.26 5.36
C TRP A 210 2.39 18.61 5.76
N GLY A 211 3.09 17.94 4.83
CA GLY A 211 4.47 17.50 5.05
C GLY A 211 4.70 15.99 5.06
N TYR A 212 3.75 15.17 5.52
CA TYR A 212 3.87 13.72 5.55
C TYR A 212 2.74 13.05 4.76
N GLY A 213 3.08 12.14 3.85
CA GLY A 213 2.16 11.42 2.97
C GLY A 213 1.69 10.09 3.55
N ALA A 214 1.10 10.09 4.74
CA ALA A 214 0.69 8.89 5.45
C ALA A 214 -0.62 9.09 6.22
N MET A 215 -1.22 7.99 6.66
CA MET A 215 -2.35 7.96 7.59
C MET A 215 -2.01 8.77 8.84
N THR A 216 -2.85 9.75 9.19
CA THR A 216 -2.50 10.71 10.25
C THR A 216 -2.77 10.20 11.65
N ASN A 217 -3.74 9.31 11.82
CA ASN A 217 -4.10 8.70 13.09
C ASN A 217 -3.90 7.18 13.03
N SER A 218 -4.64 6.39 13.77
CA SER A 218 -4.59 4.94 13.72
C SER A 218 -5.96 4.33 13.50
N TYR A 219 -6.03 3.04 13.17
CA TYR A 219 -7.28 2.29 13.16
C TYR A 219 -7.98 2.37 14.53
N ASN A 220 -7.22 2.30 15.59
CA ASN A 220 -7.70 2.35 16.97
C ASN A 220 -8.28 3.70 17.34
N ASP A 221 -7.65 4.79 16.88
CA ASP A 221 -8.11 6.15 17.15
C ASP A 221 -9.47 6.46 16.50
N ILE A 222 -9.87 5.72 15.46
CA ILE A 222 -11.22 5.82 14.87
C ILE A 222 -12.31 5.59 15.93
N HIS A 223 -12.02 4.83 17.01
CA HIS A 223 -12.95 4.68 18.14
C HIS A 223 -13.42 6.02 18.74
N ASN A 224 -12.64 7.09 18.60
CA ASN A 224 -12.93 8.43 19.09
C ASN A 224 -13.72 9.29 18.09
N SER A 225 -13.88 8.83 16.84
CA SER A 225 -14.56 9.61 15.80
C SER A 225 -16.04 9.79 16.12
N ARG A 226 -16.55 10.99 15.84
CA ARG A 226 -17.96 11.36 15.96
C ARG A 226 -18.69 11.38 14.63
N ALA A 227 -17.95 11.33 13.52
CA ALA A 227 -18.46 11.09 12.18
C ALA A 227 -17.42 10.32 11.38
N ILE A 228 -17.84 9.42 10.50
CA ILE A 228 -16.98 8.67 9.60
C ILE A 228 -17.43 8.98 8.19
N PHE A 229 -16.57 9.64 7.41
CA PHE A 229 -16.76 9.87 5.99
C PHE A 229 -15.82 8.97 5.20
N LEU A 230 -16.39 7.98 4.52
CA LEU A 230 -15.64 7.00 3.75
C LEU A 230 -15.94 7.18 2.27
N ILE A 231 -14.90 7.46 1.47
CA ILE A 231 -15.01 7.69 0.04
C ILE A 231 -14.03 6.82 -0.75
N GLY A 232 -14.52 6.05 -1.71
CA GLY A 232 -13.68 5.19 -2.54
C GLY A 232 -12.91 4.12 -1.77
N GLY A 233 -13.49 3.60 -0.70
CA GLY A 233 -12.93 2.54 0.13
C GLY A 233 -13.96 1.47 0.48
N ASN A 234 -13.51 0.21 0.59
CA ASN A 234 -14.37 -0.91 0.98
C ASN A 234 -13.67 -1.80 2.01
N PRO A 235 -13.48 -1.30 3.25
CA PRO A 235 -12.77 -2.04 4.30
C PRO A 235 -13.42 -3.39 4.63
N ALA A 236 -14.73 -3.57 4.51
CA ALA A 236 -15.38 -4.86 4.75
C ALA A 236 -14.87 -5.99 3.82
N GLU A 237 -14.30 -5.66 2.66
CA GLU A 237 -13.68 -6.61 1.74
C GLU A 237 -12.16 -6.51 1.72
N ALA A 238 -11.61 -5.29 1.66
CA ALA A 238 -10.17 -5.08 1.53
C ALA A 238 -9.39 -5.17 2.86
N HIS A 239 -9.98 -4.71 3.97
CA HIS A 239 -9.38 -4.63 5.30
C HIS A 239 -10.37 -5.10 6.39
N PRO A 240 -10.90 -6.33 6.33
CA PRO A 240 -12.12 -6.68 7.08
C PRO A 240 -12.02 -6.45 8.58
N VAL A 241 -10.84 -6.68 9.16
CA VAL A 241 -10.64 -6.49 10.61
C VAL A 241 -10.70 -5.01 11.01
N SER A 242 -10.33 -4.08 10.12
CA SER A 242 -10.45 -2.65 10.41
C SER A 242 -11.91 -2.19 10.59
N LEU A 243 -12.87 -2.92 10.03
CA LEU A 243 -14.29 -2.61 10.21
C LEU A 243 -14.71 -2.65 11.69
N LEU A 244 -14.04 -3.50 12.51
CA LEU A 244 -14.28 -3.55 13.95
C LEU A 244 -14.04 -2.19 14.62
N HIS A 245 -13.03 -1.45 14.16
CA HIS A 245 -12.71 -0.13 14.68
C HIS A 245 -13.75 0.93 14.25
N LEU A 246 -14.25 0.84 13.01
CA LEU A 246 -15.31 1.73 12.54
C LEU A 246 -16.63 1.50 13.31
N LEU A 247 -17.02 0.23 13.46
CA LEU A 247 -18.22 -0.14 14.20
C LEU A 247 -18.13 0.27 15.68
N LYS A 248 -16.91 0.28 16.25
CA LYS A 248 -16.69 0.72 17.63
C LYS A 248 -16.97 2.22 17.81
N ALA A 249 -16.66 3.06 16.80
CA ALA A 249 -17.05 4.48 16.82
C ALA A 249 -18.57 4.67 16.77
N LYS A 250 -19.25 3.87 15.95
CA LYS A 250 -20.74 3.88 15.90
C LYS A 250 -21.32 3.49 17.26
N GLU A 251 -20.81 2.43 17.88
CA GLU A 251 -21.26 1.94 19.18
C GLU A 251 -21.04 2.97 20.31
N ARG A 252 -19.84 3.58 20.36
CA ARG A 252 -19.45 4.48 21.47
C ARG A 252 -20.04 5.88 21.34
N ASN A 253 -20.06 6.43 20.12
CA ASN A 253 -20.30 7.85 19.88
C ASN A 253 -21.58 8.12 19.07
N ASN A 254 -22.34 7.09 18.68
CA ASN A 254 -23.41 7.19 17.68
C ASN A 254 -22.91 7.89 16.40
N ALA A 255 -21.65 7.67 16.03
CA ALA A 255 -21.00 8.31 14.90
C ALA A 255 -21.72 7.95 13.59
N PRO A 256 -22.31 8.91 12.86
CA PRO A 256 -22.87 8.63 11.54
C PRO A 256 -21.75 8.16 10.61
N MET A 257 -21.99 7.04 9.92
CA MET A 257 -21.11 6.48 8.91
C MET A 257 -21.67 6.80 7.53
N ILE A 258 -20.99 7.66 6.80
CA ILE A 258 -21.32 8.08 5.44
C ILE A 258 -20.39 7.33 4.49
N VAL A 259 -20.94 6.59 3.54
CA VAL A 259 -20.16 5.84 2.54
C VAL A 259 -20.49 6.37 1.14
N CYS A 260 -19.48 6.92 0.48
CA CYS A 260 -19.55 7.40 -0.90
C CYS A 260 -18.82 6.42 -1.82
N ASP A 261 -19.57 5.73 -2.68
CA ASP A 261 -19.01 4.76 -3.63
C ASP A 261 -19.98 4.58 -4.82
N PRO A 262 -19.48 4.46 -6.06
CA PRO A 262 -20.33 4.12 -7.21
C PRO A 262 -21.07 2.78 -7.07
N ARG A 263 -20.46 1.84 -6.34
CA ARG A 263 -21.00 0.51 -6.08
C ARG A 263 -21.54 0.41 -4.65
N PHE A 264 -22.69 -0.20 -4.44
CA PHE A 264 -23.16 -0.56 -3.10
C PHE A 264 -22.33 -1.71 -2.54
N THR A 265 -21.30 -1.38 -1.77
CA THR A 265 -20.31 -2.31 -1.24
C THR A 265 -20.78 -2.99 0.05
N ARG A 266 -20.05 -4.03 0.50
CA ARG A 266 -20.29 -4.63 1.84
C ARG A 266 -20.12 -3.60 2.95
N THR A 267 -19.22 -2.63 2.77
CA THR A 267 -19.06 -1.51 3.72
C THR A 267 -20.27 -0.59 3.71
N ALA A 268 -20.85 -0.31 2.53
CA ALA A 268 -22.04 0.53 2.40
C ALA A 268 -23.27 -0.05 3.11
N ALA A 269 -23.32 -1.38 3.29
CA ALA A 269 -24.38 -2.04 4.05
C ALA A 269 -24.38 -1.68 5.56
N HIS A 270 -23.28 -1.11 6.07
CA HIS A 270 -23.15 -0.62 7.45
C HIS A 270 -23.34 0.91 7.57
N ALA A 271 -23.54 1.61 6.45
CA ALA A 271 -23.65 3.06 6.41
C ALA A 271 -25.00 3.55 6.96
N ASP A 272 -25.00 4.70 7.60
CA ASP A 272 -26.21 5.46 7.96
C ASP A 272 -26.69 6.32 6.77
N GLU A 273 -25.75 6.75 5.92
CA GLU A 273 -26.02 7.43 4.65
C GLU A 273 -25.13 6.83 3.55
N TYR A 274 -25.73 6.33 2.46
CA TYR A 274 -25.00 5.87 1.27
C TYR A 274 -25.18 6.89 0.14
N VAL A 275 -24.05 7.35 -0.41
CA VAL A 275 -24.01 8.31 -1.52
C VAL A 275 -23.45 7.61 -2.75
N ARG A 276 -24.30 7.36 -3.72
CA ARG A 276 -23.89 6.84 -5.04
C ARG A 276 -23.57 8.02 -5.94
N PHE A 277 -22.35 8.12 -6.43
CA PHE A 277 -21.92 9.18 -7.34
C PHE A 277 -21.28 8.58 -8.60
N ARG A 278 -21.22 9.36 -9.67
CA ARG A 278 -20.62 8.95 -10.93
C ARG A 278 -19.10 8.74 -10.75
N PRO A 279 -18.54 7.60 -11.24
CA PRO A 279 -17.09 7.35 -11.14
C PRO A 279 -16.25 8.51 -11.72
N GLY A 280 -15.15 8.88 -11.04
CA GLY A 280 -14.24 9.93 -11.46
C GLY A 280 -14.69 11.37 -11.14
N THR A 281 -15.74 11.56 -10.30
CA THR A 281 -16.26 12.90 -9.95
C THR A 281 -16.04 13.28 -8.49
N ASP A 282 -15.03 12.71 -7.86
CA ASP A 282 -14.73 12.86 -6.45
C ASP A 282 -14.49 14.32 -6.03
N VAL A 283 -13.75 15.09 -6.81
CA VAL A 283 -13.50 16.52 -6.54
C VAL A 283 -14.83 17.29 -6.52
N GLY A 284 -15.70 17.08 -7.53
CA GLY A 284 -17.00 17.72 -7.60
C GLY A 284 -17.89 17.40 -6.39
N LEU A 285 -17.89 16.13 -5.95
CA LEU A 285 -18.62 15.71 -4.75
C LEU A 285 -18.12 16.45 -3.50
N VAL A 286 -16.81 16.50 -3.29
CA VAL A 286 -16.21 17.16 -2.12
C VAL A 286 -16.43 18.68 -2.17
N TRP A 287 -16.30 19.28 -3.36
CA TRP A 287 -16.58 20.72 -3.53
C TRP A 287 -18.04 21.04 -3.24
N GLY A 288 -18.97 20.15 -3.60
CA GLY A 288 -20.37 20.29 -3.22
C GLY A 288 -20.62 20.24 -1.71
N LEU A 289 -19.89 19.38 -1.00
CA LEU A 289 -19.91 19.37 0.47
C LEU A 289 -19.36 20.67 1.06
N LEU A 290 -18.22 21.14 0.55
CA LEU A 290 -17.60 22.39 0.98
C LEU A 290 -18.45 23.62 0.63
N TRP A 291 -19.15 23.61 -0.52
CA TRP A 291 -20.10 24.67 -0.84
C TRP A 291 -21.15 24.85 0.27
N HIS A 292 -21.77 23.74 0.71
CA HIS A 292 -22.73 23.79 1.82
C HIS A 292 -22.09 24.21 3.15
N ILE A 293 -20.86 23.79 3.41
CA ILE A 293 -20.13 24.14 4.63
C ILE A 293 -19.86 25.65 4.67
N PHE A 294 -19.37 26.22 3.57
CA PHE A 294 -19.03 27.65 3.51
C PHE A 294 -20.26 28.53 3.47
N GLU A 295 -21.30 28.19 2.68
CA GLU A 295 -22.55 28.95 2.60
C GLU A 295 -23.30 29.02 3.95
N ASN A 296 -23.16 28.00 4.79
CA ASN A 296 -23.81 28.00 6.10
C ASN A 296 -22.88 28.43 7.24
N GLY A 297 -21.62 28.78 6.95
CA GLY A 297 -20.62 29.18 7.95
C GLY A 297 -20.25 28.08 8.94
N TRP A 298 -20.22 26.80 8.48
CA TRP A 298 -19.93 25.62 9.31
C TRP A 298 -18.45 25.29 9.39
N GLU A 299 -17.60 25.98 8.65
CA GLU A 299 -16.14 25.81 8.72
C GLU A 299 -15.56 26.22 10.08
N ASP A 300 -14.40 25.70 10.43
CA ASP A 300 -13.61 26.11 11.60
C ASP A 300 -12.73 27.31 11.21
N LYS A 301 -13.29 28.53 11.34
CA LYS A 301 -12.61 29.77 10.90
C LYS A 301 -11.32 30.04 11.65
N GLU A 302 -11.26 29.70 12.93
CA GLU A 302 -10.08 29.95 13.75
C GLU A 302 -8.94 28.97 13.41
N PHE A 303 -9.25 27.69 13.24
CA PHE A 303 -8.27 26.70 12.75
C PHE A 303 -7.72 27.11 11.38
N ILE A 304 -8.61 27.53 10.45
CA ILE A 304 -8.19 27.98 9.12
C ILE A 304 -7.25 29.17 9.22
N ARG A 305 -7.61 30.21 10.00
CA ARG A 305 -6.80 31.40 10.18
C ARG A 305 -5.40 31.08 10.69
N GLN A 306 -5.31 30.23 11.72
CA GLN A 306 -4.03 29.93 12.40
C GLN A 306 -3.16 28.97 11.62
N ARG A 307 -3.76 27.94 10.99
CA ARG A 307 -3.04 26.74 10.57
C ARG A 307 -3.19 26.37 9.09
N VAL A 308 -3.92 27.17 8.29
CA VAL A 308 -4.16 26.85 6.89
C VAL A 308 -3.81 28.03 5.99
N TRP A 309 -3.08 27.76 4.92
CA TRP A 309 -2.78 28.72 3.87
C TRP A 309 -3.52 28.35 2.57
N GLY A 310 -4.03 29.35 1.86
CA GLY A 310 -4.66 29.18 0.56
C GLY A 310 -6.13 28.78 0.61
N MET A 311 -6.83 28.87 1.74
CA MET A 311 -8.24 28.51 1.83
C MET A 311 -9.15 29.47 1.05
N ASP A 312 -8.77 30.71 0.85
CA ASP A 312 -9.55 31.69 0.09
C ASP A 312 -9.61 31.33 -1.39
N GLN A 313 -8.52 30.82 -1.97
CA GLN A 313 -8.50 30.31 -3.34
C GLN A 313 -9.42 29.08 -3.48
N ILE A 314 -9.48 28.22 -2.44
CA ILE A 314 -10.43 27.09 -2.41
C ILE A 314 -11.88 27.60 -2.37
N LYS A 315 -12.18 28.60 -1.55
CA LYS A 315 -13.55 29.20 -1.50
C LYS A 315 -13.96 29.78 -2.85
N GLN A 316 -13.01 30.40 -3.58
CA GLN A 316 -13.26 30.92 -4.93
C GLN A 316 -13.60 29.79 -5.92
N GLU A 317 -12.84 28.69 -5.91
CA GLU A 317 -13.12 27.52 -6.75
C GLU A 317 -14.43 26.85 -6.37
N VAL A 318 -14.70 26.67 -5.08
CA VAL A 318 -15.91 26.02 -4.57
C VAL A 318 -17.18 26.83 -4.89
N ALA A 319 -17.11 28.15 -5.01
CA ALA A 319 -18.28 29.01 -5.22
C ALA A 319 -19.08 28.65 -6.49
N ARG A 320 -18.45 28.12 -7.53
CA ARG A 320 -19.13 27.66 -8.76
C ARG A 320 -19.82 26.30 -8.62
N TRP A 321 -19.49 25.53 -7.57
CA TRP A 321 -20.02 24.19 -7.34
C TRP A 321 -21.34 24.22 -6.57
N THR A 322 -22.31 24.95 -7.14
CA THR A 322 -23.69 24.99 -6.60
C THR A 322 -24.32 23.60 -6.56
N PRO A 323 -25.36 23.37 -5.77
CA PRO A 323 -26.08 22.09 -5.73
C PRO A 323 -26.46 21.55 -7.12
N ASP A 324 -26.92 22.43 -8.02
CA ASP A 324 -27.33 22.06 -9.38
C ASP A 324 -26.10 21.62 -10.22
N GLU A 325 -24.98 22.32 -10.10
CA GLU A 325 -23.76 21.94 -10.81
C GLU A 325 -23.20 20.63 -10.31
N VAL A 326 -23.19 20.41 -8.99
CA VAL A 326 -22.75 19.14 -8.42
C VAL A 326 -23.65 17.99 -8.87
N GLU A 327 -24.98 18.17 -8.88
CA GLU A 327 -25.91 17.15 -9.38
C GLU A 327 -25.70 16.88 -10.87
N ARG A 328 -25.46 17.92 -11.70
CA ARG A 328 -25.15 17.79 -13.13
C ARG A 328 -23.90 16.93 -13.38
N VAL A 329 -22.84 17.15 -12.59
CA VAL A 329 -21.55 16.48 -12.77
C VAL A 329 -21.52 15.11 -12.10
N THR A 330 -21.98 14.99 -10.86
CA THR A 330 -21.82 13.80 -10.03
C THR A 330 -23.04 12.89 -9.99
N GLY A 331 -24.22 13.40 -10.35
CA GLY A 331 -25.50 12.70 -10.22
C GLY A 331 -26.05 12.67 -8.77
N VAL A 332 -25.42 13.36 -7.82
CA VAL A 332 -25.84 13.35 -6.41
C VAL A 332 -26.76 14.53 -6.13
N PRO A 333 -28.00 14.32 -5.65
CA PRO A 333 -28.93 15.40 -5.35
C PRO A 333 -28.39 16.40 -4.31
N GLY A 334 -28.54 17.69 -4.56
CA GLY A 334 -28.07 18.73 -3.65
C GLY A 334 -28.64 18.62 -2.24
N SER A 335 -29.89 18.14 -2.08
CA SER A 335 -30.52 17.87 -0.78
C SER A 335 -29.76 16.77 0.02
N GLN A 336 -29.25 15.74 -0.65
CA GLN A 336 -28.46 14.69 -0.02
C GLN A 336 -27.11 15.25 0.44
N LEU A 337 -26.43 16.02 -0.41
CA LEU A 337 -25.16 16.66 -0.06
C LEU A 337 -25.30 17.57 1.15
N LYS A 338 -26.36 18.35 1.22
CA LYS A 338 -26.64 19.24 2.38
C LYS A 338 -26.80 18.44 3.68
N ARG A 339 -27.47 17.28 3.64
CA ARG A 339 -27.59 16.41 4.83
C ARG A 339 -26.24 15.89 5.25
N VAL A 340 -25.43 15.38 4.31
CA VAL A 340 -24.06 14.87 4.57
C VAL A 340 -23.18 15.98 5.14
N ALA A 341 -23.12 17.14 4.49
CA ALA A 341 -22.31 18.27 4.95
C ALA A 341 -22.66 18.70 6.38
N ARG A 342 -23.97 18.75 6.71
CA ARG A 342 -24.43 19.06 8.06
C ARG A 342 -24.06 17.99 9.08
N GLN A 343 -24.13 16.70 8.71
CA GLN A 343 -23.71 15.61 9.60
C GLN A 343 -22.22 15.72 9.93
N LEU A 344 -21.37 15.97 8.92
CA LEU A 344 -19.93 16.15 9.12
C LEU A 344 -19.62 17.39 9.98
N ALA A 345 -20.28 18.51 9.73
CA ALA A 345 -20.06 19.75 10.46
C ALA A 345 -20.49 19.66 11.94
N ASN A 346 -21.58 18.96 12.23
CA ASN A 346 -22.15 18.86 13.58
C ASN A 346 -21.49 17.79 14.45
N ASN A 347 -20.82 16.82 13.85
CA ASN A 347 -20.24 15.68 14.56
C ASN A 347 -18.70 15.70 14.46
N ARG A 348 -18.09 16.73 15.03
CA ARG A 348 -16.63 16.89 15.07
C ARG A 348 -16.05 16.45 16.43
N PRO A 349 -14.83 15.91 16.47
CA PRO A 349 -13.97 15.55 15.34
C PRO A 349 -14.50 14.34 14.57
N GLY A 350 -14.41 14.43 13.25
CA GLY A 350 -14.75 13.33 12.34
C GLY A 350 -13.56 12.93 11.48
N THR A 351 -13.55 11.67 11.05
CA THR A 351 -12.49 11.12 10.22
C THR A 351 -12.90 11.01 8.76
N VAL A 352 -11.95 11.25 7.84
CA VAL A 352 -12.08 10.92 6.42
C VAL A 352 -11.22 9.69 6.11
N ILE A 353 -11.84 8.69 5.49
CA ILE A 353 -11.21 7.42 5.13
C ILE A 353 -11.32 7.22 3.62
N TRP A 354 -10.21 6.87 2.98
CA TRP A 354 -10.22 6.45 1.58
C TRP A 354 -9.23 5.33 1.30
N CYS A 355 -9.39 4.72 0.14
CA CYS A 355 -8.51 3.69 -0.39
C CYS A 355 -8.33 3.89 -1.91
N MET A 356 -8.27 2.82 -2.66
CA MET A 356 -7.95 2.79 -4.11
C MET A 356 -8.99 3.51 -4.97
N GLY A 357 -10.25 3.53 -4.57
CA GLY A 357 -11.34 4.17 -5.33
C GLY A 357 -11.13 5.66 -5.56
N GLY A 358 -10.52 6.38 -4.59
CA GLY A 358 -10.19 7.79 -4.75
C GLY A 358 -8.82 8.06 -5.38
N THR A 359 -7.94 7.05 -5.44
CA THR A 359 -6.53 7.24 -5.84
C THR A 359 -6.22 6.82 -7.27
N GLN A 360 -6.83 5.74 -7.75
CA GLN A 360 -6.55 5.18 -9.08
C GLN A 360 -7.31 5.89 -10.19
N HIS A 361 -7.07 7.19 -10.32
CA HIS A 361 -7.64 8.08 -11.32
C HIS A 361 -6.58 8.94 -11.99
N THR A 362 -6.80 9.31 -13.25
CA THR A 362 -6.01 10.34 -13.95
C THR A 362 -5.95 11.64 -13.16
N ASN A 363 -7.01 11.94 -12.41
CA ASN A 363 -7.15 13.10 -11.52
C ASN A 363 -6.93 12.78 -10.03
N GLY A 364 -6.29 11.66 -9.70
CA GLY A 364 -6.21 11.12 -8.33
C GLY A 364 -5.50 12.04 -7.32
N ASN A 365 -4.50 12.82 -7.75
CA ASN A 365 -3.86 13.79 -6.86
C ASN A 365 -4.81 14.91 -6.42
N ASN A 366 -5.72 15.36 -7.30
CA ASN A 366 -6.73 16.36 -6.96
C ASN A 366 -7.78 15.77 -6.01
N ASN A 367 -8.20 14.52 -6.22
CA ASN A 367 -9.13 13.82 -5.32
C ASN A 367 -8.59 13.81 -3.88
N THR A 368 -7.36 13.33 -3.70
CA THR A 368 -6.77 13.18 -2.35
C THR A 368 -6.53 14.52 -1.67
N ARG A 369 -6.16 15.57 -2.41
CA ARG A 369 -6.06 16.93 -1.87
C ARG A 369 -7.42 17.50 -1.48
N ALA A 370 -8.46 17.25 -2.26
CA ALA A 370 -9.82 17.68 -1.91
C ALA A 370 -10.28 17.05 -0.59
N TYR A 371 -9.99 15.76 -0.35
CA TYR A 371 -10.29 15.10 0.93
C TYR A 371 -9.54 15.74 2.11
N CYS A 372 -8.27 16.09 1.90
CA CYS A 372 -7.48 16.81 2.91
C CYS A 372 -8.07 18.20 3.22
N ILE A 373 -8.48 18.94 2.19
CA ILE A 373 -9.06 20.28 2.32
C ILE A 373 -10.38 20.24 3.09
N LEU A 374 -11.21 19.22 2.88
CA LEU A 374 -12.42 19.01 3.68
C LEU A 374 -12.09 18.89 5.18
N GLN A 375 -11.06 18.14 5.54
CA GLN A 375 -10.61 17.99 6.93
C GLN A 375 -10.03 19.28 7.50
N LEU A 376 -9.31 20.06 6.69
CA LEU A 376 -8.79 21.37 7.09
C LEU A 376 -9.92 22.37 7.31
N ALA A 377 -10.93 22.39 6.43
CA ALA A 377 -12.08 23.28 6.56
C ALA A 377 -12.89 22.99 7.84
N LEU A 378 -12.99 21.74 8.24
CA LEU A 378 -13.72 21.32 9.45
C LEU A 378 -12.85 21.36 10.73
N GLY A 379 -11.56 21.67 10.65
CA GLY A 379 -10.64 21.71 11.78
C GLY A 379 -10.44 20.35 12.48
N ASN A 380 -10.50 19.24 11.74
CA ASN A 380 -10.41 17.89 12.28
C ASN A 380 -8.98 17.33 12.36
N MET A 381 -7.97 18.10 11.92
CA MET A 381 -6.58 17.65 11.90
C MET A 381 -5.90 17.85 13.27
N GLY A 382 -5.03 16.88 13.64
CA GLY A 382 -4.29 16.91 14.90
C GLY A 382 -5.15 16.61 16.14
N LYS A 383 -6.28 15.95 15.96
CA LYS A 383 -7.24 15.61 17.02
C LYS A 383 -7.53 14.11 17.05
N ALA A 384 -7.69 13.56 18.24
CA ALA A 384 -8.18 12.20 18.41
C ALA A 384 -9.57 12.05 17.78
N GLY A 385 -9.78 10.98 17.00
CA GLY A 385 -11.00 10.73 16.26
C GLY A 385 -11.18 11.57 14.98
N GLY A 386 -10.20 12.41 14.67
CA GLY A 386 -10.15 13.20 13.43
C GLY A 386 -9.26 12.58 12.37
N GLY A 387 -8.59 13.47 11.63
CA GLY A 387 -7.56 13.12 10.68
C GLY A 387 -8.02 12.50 9.38
N THR A 388 -7.02 12.13 8.56
CA THR A 388 -7.20 11.37 7.33
C THR A 388 -6.65 9.97 7.51
N ASN A 389 -7.52 8.99 7.48
CA ASN A 389 -7.19 7.59 7.73
C ASN A 389 -7.15 6.82 6.41
N ILE A 390 -5.93 6.67 5.87
CA ILE A 390 -5.68 6.06 4.58
C ILE A 390 -5.47 4.56 4.76
N PHE A 391 -6.37 3.74 4.23
CA PHE A 391 -6.26 2.30 4.32
C PHE A 391 -5.48 1.77 3.11
N ARG A 392 -4.16 1.59 3.29
CA ARG A 392 -3.30 1.04 2.23
C ARG A 392 -3.58 -0.44 1.99
N GLY A 393 -3.22 -0.94 0.81
CA GLY A 393 -3.55 -2.32 0.42
C GLY A 393 -2.74 -3.37 1.15
N HIS A 394 -1.49 -3.56 0.71
CA HIS A 394 -0.61 -4.63 1.19
C HIS A 394 -0.07 -4.39 2.61
N ASP A 395 0.35 -5.47 3.25
CA ASP A 395 0.86 -5.51 4.62
C ASP A 395 2.03 -4.55 4.87
N ASN A 396 3.00 -4.48 3.96
CA ASN A 396 4.17 -3.60 4.09
C ASN A 396 4.28 -2.55 2.97
N VAL A 397 3.19 -2.18 2.29
CA VAL A 397 3.25 -1.12 1.28
C VAL A 397 3.62 0.24 1.88
N GLN A 398 3.30 0.49 3.15
CA GLN A 398 3.77 1.68 3.87
C GLN A 398 5.29 1.62 4.03
N GLY A 399 5.83 0.54 4.58
CA GLY A 399 7.25 0.38 4.84
C GLY A 399 8.09 0.39 3.55
N ALA A 400 7.75 -0.38 2.53
CA ALA A 400 8.47 -0.38 1.26
C ALA A 400 8.51 1.02 0.61
N THR A 401 7.44 1.83 0.77
CA THR A 401 7.42 3.24 0.35
C THR A 401 8.35 4.09 1.21
N ASP A 402 8.32 3.92 2.52
CA ASP A 402 9.18 4.61 3.48
C ASP A 402 10.66 4.34 3.21
N LEU A 403 10.99 3.10 2.84
CA LEU A 403 12.35 2.66 2.49
C LEU A 403 12.75 3.03 1.04
N GLY A 404 11.92 3.82 0.35
CA GLY A 404 12.29 4.49 -0.91
C GLY A 404 12.24 3.63 -2.16
N VAL A 405 11.53 2.49 -2.17
CA VAL A 405 11.38 1.65 -3.38
C VAL A 405 10.46 2.34 -4.40
N LEU A 406 10.90 3.49 -4.87
CA LEU A 406 10.20 4.31 -5.87
C LEU A 406 11.22 4.93 -6.84
N CYS A 407 10.82 5.11 -8.08
CA CYS A 407 11.70 5.65 -9.13
C CYS A 407 12.21 7.08 -8.91
N HIS A 408 11.71 7.79 -7.90
CA HIS A 408 11.99 9.21 -7.65
C HIS A 408 12.40 9.52 -6.21
N THR A 409 12.60 8.50 -5.35
CA THR A 409 12.99 8.68 -3.95
C THR A 409 14.15 7.77 -3.55
N LEU A 410 14.86 8.22 -2.51
CA LEU A 410 15.75 7.43 -1.68
C LEU A 410 15.02 7.14 -0.34
N PRO A 411 15.52 6.21 0.51
CA PRO A 411 14.85 5.89 1.77
C PRO A 411 14.53 7.14 2.58
N GLY A 412 13.40 7.14 3.30
CA GLY A 412 12.93 8.29 4.06
C GLY A 412 12.30 9.41 3.22
N TYR A 413 11.86 9.12 2.01
CA TYR A 413 11.32 10.13 1.06
C TYR A 413 12.32 11.24 0.70
N TYR A 414 13.61 10.98 0.81
CA TYR A 414 14.62 11.84 0.19
C TYR A 414 14.44 11.77 -1.33
N GLY A 415 14.48 12.93 -2.01
CA GLY A 415 14.47 12.94 -3.49
C GLY A 415 15.81 12.45 -4.07
N VAL A 416 15.84 12.29 -5.39
CA VAL A 416 17.05 11.83 -6.11
C VAL A 416 17.98 12.99 -6.53
N LYS A 417 18.07 14.04 -5.73
CA LYS A 417 19.00 15.15 -5.98
C LYS A 417 20.33 14.96 -5.27
N ALA A 418 21.37 15.65 -5.76
CA ALA A 418 22.74 15.50 -5.27
C ALA A 418 22.88 15.50 -3.73
N GLY A 419 22.18 16.41 -3.05
CA GLY A 419 22.21 16.47 -1.58
C GLY A 419 21.73 15.20 -0.89
N ALA A 420 20.67 14.57 -1.43
CA ALA A 420 20.14 13.32 -0.92
C ALA A 420 21.09 12.15 -1.20
N TRP A 421 21.68 12.10 -2.40
CA TRP A 421 22.70 11.10 -2.72
C TRP A 421 23.95 11.21 -1.84
N LYS A 422 24.43 12.44 -1.57
CA LYS A 422 25.52 12.68 -0.63
C LYS A 422 25.19 12.28 0.80
N HIS A 423 23.92 12.48 1.22
CA HIS A 423 23.46 12.01 2.52
C HIS A 423 23.52 10.47 2.59
N TRP A 424 22.95 9.77 1.62
CA TRP A 424 22.92 8.31 1.62
C TRP A 424 24.29 7.69 1.37
N SER A 425 25.18 8.31 0.59
CA SER A 425 26.57 7.83 0.47
C SER A 425 27.28 7.77 1.82
N ARG A 426 27.07 8.76 2.68
CA ARG A 426 27.62 8.75 4.06
C ARG A 426 26.98 7.65 4.93
N VAL A 427 25.66 7.45 4.82
CA VAL A 427 24.98 6.35 5.54
C VAL A 427 25.52 5.00 5.10
N TRP A 428 25.73 4.81 3.80
CA TRP A 428 26.25 3.57 3.21
C TRP A 428 27.76 3.41 3.36
N ASN A 429 28.45 4.43 3.87
CA ASN A 429 29.92 4.44 4.01
C ASN A 429 30.66 4.20 2.67
N VAL A 430 30.18 4.84 1.61
CA VAL A 430 30.76 4.79 0.26
C VAL A 430 31.01 6.19 -0.27
N GLU A 431 32.02 6.32 -1.13
CA GLU A 431 32.33 7.59 -1.78
C GLU A 431 31.19 8.00 -2.71
N TYR A 432 30.80 9.28 -2.69
CA TYR A 432 29.77 9.81 -3.57
C TYR A 432 30.12 9.59 -5.06
N ASP A 433 31.39 9.77 -5.43
CA ASP A 433 31.86 9.59 -6.80
C ASP A 433 31.78 8.14 -7.26
N TYR A 434 31.87 7.16 -6.36
CA TYR A 434 31.62 5.76 -6.68
C TYR A 434 30.16 5.59 -7.14
N LEU A 435 29.19 6.15 -6.41
CA LEU A 435 27.78 6.07 -6.83
C LEU A 435 27.56 6.77 -8.16
N VAL A 436 28.15 7.96 -8.38
CA VAL A 436 28.06 8.67 -9.66
C VAL A 436 28.59 7.80 -10.81
N SER A 437 29.68 7.08 -10.61
CA SER A 437 30.28 6.20 -11.64
C SER A 437 29.41 5.00 -12.02
N ARG A 438 28.43 4.64 -11.16
CA ARG A 438 27.49 3.53 -11.45
C ARG A 438 26.42 3.91 -12.46
N PHE A 439 26.01 5.19 -12.50
CA PHE A 439 25.01 5.69 -13.42
C PHE A 439 25.66 6.04 -14.78
N GLN A 440 24.86 6.01 -15.83
CA GLN A 440 25.34 6.40 -17.16
C GLN A 440 25.66 7.89 -17.26
N SER A 441 24.95 8.73 -16.50
CA SER A 441 25.27 10.14 -16.32
C SER A 441 24.77 10.65 -14.96
N LYS A 442 25.37 11.74 -14.49
CA LYS A 442 24.91 12.41 -13.28
C LYS A 442 23.48 12.95 -13.42
N ASP A 443 23.09 13.40 -14.59
CA ASP A 443 21.72 13.88 -14.83
C ASP A 443 20.69 12.76 -14.67
N LEU A 444 20.97 11.57 -15.15
CA LEU A 444 20.12 10.39 -14.96
C LEU A 444 20.07 9.95 -13.50
N MET A 445 21.18 10.08 -12.76
CA MET A 445 21.22 9.85 -11.31
C MET A 445 20.33 10.82 -10.53
N GLU A 446 20.30 12.09 -10.92
CA GLU A 446 19.55 13.16 -10.26
C GLU A 446 18.13 13.37 -10.80
N THR A 447 17.69 12.50 -11.71
CA THR A 447 16.36 12.52 -12.33
C THR A 447 15.58 11.25 -12.01
N ALA A 448 14.28 11.40 -11.81
CA ALA A 448 13.40 10.26 -11.60
C ALA A 448 13.47 9.27 -12.75
N GLY A 449 13.44 7.98 -12.42
CA GLY A 449 13.28 6.90 -13.38
C GLY A 449 11.84 6.77 -13.89
N MET A 450 11.56 5.68 -14.59
CA MET A 450 10.21 5.34 -15.04
C MET A 450 9.40 4.70 -13.89
N PRO A 451 8.12 5.06 -13.69
CA PRO A 451 7.25 4.35 -12.76
C PRO A 451 6.82 2.98 -13.30
N VAL A 452 6.44 2.07 -12.42
CA VAL A 452 6.00 0.72 -12.79
C VAL A 452 4.82 0.71 -13.76
N SER A 453 3.93 1.68 -13.70
CA SER A 453 2.81 1.82 -14.64
C SER A 453 3.25 2.10 -16.09
N ARG A 454 4.52 2.47 -16.31
CA ARG A 454 5.04 2.95 -17.59
C ARG A 454 6.22 2.13 -18.14
N TRP A 455 6.65 1.06 -17.49
CA TRP A 455 7.74 0.24 -18.02
C TRP A 455 7.41 -0.36 -19.40
N ILE A 456 6.12 -0.63 -19.66
CA ILE A 456 5.63 -1.10 -20.96
C ILE A 456 6.04 -0.08 -22.05
N ASP A 457 5.80 1.20 -21.81
CA ASP A 457 6.19 2.28 -22.72
C ASP A 457 7.72 2.38 -22.81
N GLY A 458 8.44 2.12 -21.71
CA GLY A 458 9.91 2.05 -21.71
C GLY A 458 10.48 0.98 -22.62
N VAL A 459 9.71 -0.09 -22.92
CA VAL A 459 10.06 -1.13 -23.88
C VAL A 459 9.58 -0.80 -25.29
N LEU A 460 8.35 -0.28 -25.41
CA LEU A 460 7.64 -0.19 -26.72
C LEU A 460 7.79 1.16 -27.41
N GLU A 461 8.03 2.27 -26.66
CA GLU A 461 8.14 3.61 -27.22
C GLU A 461 9.38 3.75 -28.11
N ASP A 462 9.33 4.63 -29.10
CA ASP A 462 10.49 5.00 -29.85
C ASP A 462 11.51 5.71 -28.93
N LYS A 463 12.75 5.23 -28.93
CA LYS A 463 13.80 5.77 -28.07
C LYS A 463 14.04 7.28 -28.27
N ASP A 464 13.78 7.80 -29.45
CA ASP A 464 13.92 9.24 -29.73
C ASP A 464 12.88 10.11 -29.02
N ASN A 465 11.80 9.48 -28.53
CA ASN A 465 10.76 10.10 -27.72
C ASN A 465 11.05 10.01 -26.21
N MET A 466 12.05 9.24 -25.80
CA MET A 466 12.38 9.01 -24.38
C MET A 466 13.51 9.93 -23.90
N ASP A 467 13.50 10.24 -22.60
CA ASP A 467 14.61 10.97 -21.96
C ASP A 467 15.58 9.98 -21.28
N GLN A 468 15.93 8.93 -21.98
CA GLN A 468 17.03 8.01 -21.66
C GLN A 468 17.62 7.39 -22.92
N PRO A 469 18.88 6.92 -22.87
CA PRO A 469 19.64 6.56 -24.07
C PRO A 469 19.10 5.38 -24.86
N ASP A 470 18.47 4.40 -24.20
CA ASP A 470 17.95 3.19 -24.86
C ASP A 470 16.69 2.66 -24.17
N ASN A 471 15.99 1.76 -24.82
CA ASN A 471 14.80 1.09 -24.28
C ASN A 471 15.14 0.18 -23.10
N VAL A 472 14.11 -0.17 -22.32
CA VAL A 472 14.19 -1.26 -21.34
C VAL A 472 14.30 -2.59 -22.09
N ARG A 473 15.35 -3.35 -21.78
CA ARG A 473 15.70 -4.64 -22.43
C ARG A 473 15.59 -5.83 -21.48
N ALA A 474 15.65 -5.57 -20.15
CA ALA A 474 15.47 -6.59 -19.15
C ALA A 474 14.46 -6.14 -18.08
N MET A 475 13.62 -7.06 -17.62
CA MET A 475 12.63 -6.85 -16.58
C MET A 475 12.80 -7.87 -15.47
N VAL A 476 12.90 -7.39 -14.23
CA VAL A 476 12.91 -8.22 -13.03
C VAL A 476 11.62 -7.97 -12.26
N PHE A 477 10.73 -8.94 -12.25
CA PHE A 477 9.56 -8.99 -11.37
C PHE A 477 9.96 -9.65 -10.05
N TRP A 478 10.11 -8.87 -9.01
CA TRP A 478 10.52 -9.36 -7.69
C TRP A 478 9.37 -9.19 -6.70
N GLY A 479 8.57 -10.23 -6.52
CA GLY A 479 7.39 -10.21 -5.65
C GLY A 479 6.26 -9.31 -6.19
N HIS A 480 6.02 -9.33 -7.52
CA HIS A 480 5.02 -8.47 -8.16
C HIS A 480 4.26 -9.22 -9.26
N ALA A 481 2.94 -9.31 -9.12
CA ALA A 481 2.08 -9.89 -10.13
C ALA A 481 1.67 -8.86 -11.20
N PRO A 482 1.97 -9.09 -12.49
CA PRO A 482 1.76 -8.12 -13.56
C PRO A 482 0.27 -7.82 -13.83
N ASN A 483 -0.63 -8.76 -13.56
CA ASN A 483 -2.07 -8.58 -13.70
C ASN A 483 -2.66 -7.50 -12.77
N SER A 484 -1.88 -6.95 -11.84
CA SER A 484 -2.24 -5.76 -11.08
C SER A 484 -2.08 -4.44 -11.84
N GLN A 485 -1.42 -4.47 -13.00
CA GLN A 485 -1.20 -3.32 -13.88
C GLN A 485 -2.17 -3.35 -15.08
N THR A 486 -2.49 -2.17 -15.62
CA THR A 486 -3.37 -2.04 -16.79
C THR A 486 -2.67 -2.41 -18.10
N ARG A 487 -3.42 -2.51 -19.21
CA ARG A 487 -2.88 -2.67 -20.56
C ARG A 487 -2.16 -4.02 -20.76
N LEU A 488 -2.73 -5.11 -20.25
CA LEU A 488 -2.10 -6.44 -20.36
C LEU A 488 -1.80 -6.90 -21.79
N PRO A 489 -2.61 -6.62 -22.82
CA PRO A 489 -2.25 -6.98 -24.20
C PRO A 489 -0.95 -6.33 -24.67
N GLU A 490 -0.74 -5.05 -24.35
CA GLU A 490 0.51 -4.36 -24.67
C GLU A 490 1.67 -4.84 -23.80
N MET A 491 1.39 -5.17 -22.54
CA MET A 491 2.36 -5.77 -21.63
C MET A 491 2.90 -7.10 -22.15
N LYS A 492 2.02 -7.96 -22.70
CA LYS A 492 2.43 -9.20 -23.39
C LYS A 492 3.42 -8.89 -24.51
N THR A 493 3.09 -7.92 -25.36
CA THR A 493 3.97 -7.47 -26.43
C THR A 493 5.31 -6.95 -25.92
N ALA A 494 5.29 -6.19 -24.83
CA ALA A 494 6.52 -5.68 -24.21
C ALA A 494 7.38 -6.85 -23.67
N MET A 495 6.78 -7.80 -22.96
CA MET A 495 7.50 -8.98 -22.46
C MET A 495 8.16 -9.80 -23.58
N GLU A 496 7.52 -9.91 -24.74
CA GLU A 496 8.05 -10.62 -25.90
C GLU A 496 9.27 -9.93 -26.53
N LYS A 497 9.40 -8.61 -26.38
CA LYS A 497 10.53 -7.81 -26.89
C LYS A 497 11.74 -7.77 -25.97
N LEU A 498 11.60 -8.16 -24.69
CA LEU A 498 12.72 -8.16 -23.74
C LEU A 498 13.79 -9.19 -24.12
N ASP A 499 15.04 -8.88 -23.86
CA ASP A 499 16.14 -9.86 -23.95
C ASP A 499 16.14 -10.81 -22.75
N LEU A 500 15.75 -10.32 -21.57
CA LEU A 500 15.74 -11.07 -20.31
C LEU A 500 14.49 -10.77 -19.49
N LEU A 501 13.84 -11.81 -19.00
CA LEU A 501 12.72 -11.75 -18.05
C LEU A 501 13.04 -12.61 -16.84
N VAL A 502 13.09 -12.00 -15.65
CA VAL A 502 13.35 -12.69 -14.38
C VAL A 502 12.17 -12.51 -13.45
N VAL A 503 11.66 -13.60 -12.89
CA VAL A 503 10.59 -13.62 -11.88
C VAL A 503 11.16 -14.22 -10.60
N ILE A 504 11.15 -13.45 -9.53
CA ILE A 504 11.61 -13.86 -8.19
C ILE A 504 10.40 -13.75 -7.25
N ASP A 505 9.83 -14.89 -6.89
CA ASP A 505 8.57 -14.95 -6.15
C ASP A 505 8.40 -16.34 -5.53
N PRO A 506 7.68 -16.54 -4.43
CA PRO A 506 7.30 -17.87 -3.96
C PRO A 506 6.42 -18.64 -4.96
N PHE A 507 5.69 -17.94 -5.83
CA PHE A 507 4.76 -18.48 -6.83
C PHE A 507 5.14 -18.02 -8.24
N PRO A 508 4.83 -18.80 -9.32
CA PRO A 508 5.25 -18.42 -10.67
C PRO A 508 4.63 -17.11 -11.18
N THR A 509 3.52 -16.67 -10.64
CA THR A 509 2.70 -15.52 -11.05
C THR A 509 2.27 -15.56 -12.54
N VAL A 510 1.45 -14.61 -12.95
CA VAL A 510 1.05 -14.47 -14.36
C VAL A 510 2.23 -14.06 -15.24
N SER A 511 3.31 -13.50 -14.66
CA SER A 511 4.55 -13.17 -15.39
C SER A 511 5.16 -14.35 -16.11
N ALA A 512 4.99 -15.56 -15.57
CA ALA A 512 5.55 -16.79 -16.16
C ALA A 512 4.83 -17.25 -17.43
N VAL A 513 3.58 -16.84 -17.66
CA VAL A 513 2.70 -17.50 -18.64
C VAL A 513 2.05 -16.56 -19.65
N MET A 514 1.98 -15.26 -19.41
CA MET A 514 1.23 -14.33 -20.25
C MET A 514 1.92 -13.97 -21.58
N HIS A 515 3.09 -14.52 -21.86
CA HIS A 515 3.88 -14.32 -23.08
C HIS A 515 4.06 -15.61 -23.87
N ASP A 516 4.54 -15.50 -25.12
CA ASP A 516 4.83 -16.65 -26.00
C ASP A 516 6.35 -16.88 -26.19
N ARG A 517 7.17 -16.37 -25.26
CA ARG A 517 8.61 -16.59 -25.25
C ARG A 517 8.93 -18.08 -25.11
N LYS A 518 10.04 -18.49 -25.68
CA LYS A 518 10.55 -19.87 -25.56
C LYS A 518 11.83 -19.96 -24.75
N ASP A 519 12.53 -18.84 -24.58
CA ASP A 519 13.81 -18.74 -23.92
C ASP A 519 13.95 -17.38 -23.20
N GLY A 520 15.02 -17.24 -22.37
CA GLY A 520 15.35 -15.98 -21.68
C GLY A 520 14.37 -15.60 -20.58
N VAL A 521 13.70 -16.60 -19.98
CA VAL A 521 12.83 -16.45 -18.82
C VAL A 521 13.32 -17.32 -17.68
N TYR A 522 13.46 -16.72 -16.50
CA TYR A 522 13.90 -17.40 -15.28
C TYR A 522 12.88 -17.24 -14.17
N LEU A 523 12.55 -18.33 -13.46
CA LEU A 523 11.74 -18.34 -12.25
C LEU A 523 12.61 -18.76 -11.07
N LEU A 524 12.73 -17.90 -10.08
CA LEU A 524 13.56 -18.12 -8.89
C LEU A 524 12.67 -18.19 -7.65
N PRO A 525 12.72 -19.29 -6.87
CA PRO A 525 11.89 -19.46 -5.68
C PRO A 525 12.36 -18.59 -4.53
N ALA A 526 11.64 -17.51 -4.24
CA ALA A 526 11.82 -16.76 -3.00
C ALA A 526 11.16 -17.49 -1.82
N SER A 527 11.67 -17.27 -0.62
CA SER A 527 11.02 -17.68 0.62
C SER A 527 9.77 -16.85 0.87
N THR A 528 8.77 -17.42 1.55
CA THR A 528 7.63 -16.65 2.05
C THR A 528 8.06 -15.80 3.26
N GLN A 529 7.23 -14.83 3.62
CA GLN A 529 7.48 -13.96 4.78
C GLN A 529 7.46 -14.71 6.12
N PHE A 530 6.96 -15.95 6.17
CA PHE A 530 6.95 -16.80 7.36
C PHE A 530 8.21 -17.66 7.48
N GLU A 531 9.03 -17.70 6.43
CA GLU A 531 10.31 -18.41 6.35
C GLU A 531 11.52 -17.48 6.51
N THR A 532 11.25 -16.21 6.83
CA THR A 532 12.23 -15.16 7.11
C THR A 532 11.75 -14.28 8.24
N TYR A 533 12.54 -13.31 8.65
CA TYR A 533 12.20 -12.38 9.74
C TYR A 533 12.54 -10.95 9.35
N GLY A 534 11.95 -9.99 10.06
CA GLY A 534 12.17 -8.57 9.83
C GLY A 534 11.00 -7.70 10.27
N SER A 535 11.13 -6.42 10.09
CA SER A 535 10.09 -5.46 10.46
C SER A 535 9.12 -5.18 9.31
N VAL A 536 7.89 -4.82 9.67
CA VAL A 536 6.83 -4.40 8.73
C VAL A 536 6.10 -3.18 9.28
N THR A 537 5.70 -2.27 8.40
CA THR A 537 5.02 -1.03 8.77
C THR A 537 3.55 -1.08 8.35
N ALA A 538 2.66 -1.10 9.32
CA ALA A 538 1.23 -1.02 9.09
C ALA A 538 0.81 0.35 8.53
N SER A 539 -0.41 0.46 7.99
CA SER A 539 -0.90 1.71 7.39
C SER A 539 -0.85 2.90 8.33
N ASN A 540 -1.08 2.67 9.61
CA ASN A 540 -1.04 3.67 10.67
C ASN A 540 0.38 4.03 11.16
N ARG A 541 1.42 3.68 10.41
CA ARG A 541 2.83 4.02 10.67
C ARG A 541 3.47 3.27 11.85
N SER A 542 2.75 2.36 12.51
CA SER A 542 3.31 1.48 13.53
C SER A 542 4.15 0.39 12.90
N ILE A 543 5.29 0.10 13.49
CA ILE A 543 6.21 -0.95 13.04
C ILE A 543 6.06 -2.17 13.95
N GLN A 544 5.94 -3.34 13.32
CA GLN A 544 5.83 -4.62 13.99
C GLN A 544 6.97 -5.52 13.55
N TRP A 545 7.36 -6.45 14.38
CA TRP A 545 8.34 -7.48 14.04
C TRP A 545 7.63 -8.77 13.64
N ARG A 546 8.06 -9.34 12.53
CA ARG A 546 7.66 -10.65 12.05
C ARG A 546 8.77 -11.63 12.35
N ASP A 547 8.54 -12.56 13.28
CA ASP A 547 9.47 -13.66 13.54
C ASP A 547 9.27 -14.76 12.48
N LYS A 548 10.36 -15.47 12.17
CA LYS A 548 10.35 -16.65 11.31
C LYS A 548 9.52 -17.76 11.98
N VAL A 549 8.56 -18.31 11.28
CA VAL A 549 7.67 -19.36 11.78
C VAL A 549 8.20 -20.76 11.42
N VAL A 550 8.69 -20.92 10.21
CA VAL A 550 9.22 -22.19 9.68
C VAL A 550 10.49 -21.91 8.87
N GLU A 551 11.33 -22.91 8.70
CA GLU A 551 12.50 -22.84 7.82
C GLU A 551 12.05 -22.78 6.34
N PRO A 552 12.88 -22.19 5.44
CA PRO A 552 12.62 -22.15 4.02
C PRO A 552 12.35 -23.54 3.44
N LEU A 553 11.25 -23.67 2.70
CA LEU A 553 10.88 -24.93 2.06
C LEU A 553 11.54 -25.08 0.70
N PHE A 554 11.88 -26.31 0.35
CA PHE A 554 12.50 -26.69 -0.93
C PHE A 554 13.87 -26.01 -1.11
N GLU A 555 14.14 -25.49 -2.32
CA GLU A 555 15.35 -24.72 -2.61
C GLU A 555 15.09 -23.19 -2.56
N SER A 556 14.02 -22.73 -1.88
CA SER A 556 13.74 -21.30 -1.78
C SER A 556 14.77 -20.57 -0.89
N LEU A 557 15.05 -19.31 -1.24
CA LEU A 557 15.97 -18.47 -0.49
C LEU A 557 15.28 -17.17 -0.07
N PRO A 558 15.66 -16.59 1.10
CA PRO A 558 15.24 -15.25 1.47
C PRO A 558 15.66 -14.20 0.42
N ASP A 559 14.82 -13.21 0.17
CA ASP A 559 15.08 -12.17 -0.84
C ASP A 559 16.41 -11.46 -0.65
N HIS A 560 16.79 -11.13 0.59
CA HIS A 560 18.09 -10.48 0.89
C HIS A 560 19.29 -11.37 0.59
N THR A 561 19.15 -12.70 0.71
CA THR A 561 20.16 -13.67 0.29
C THR A 561 20.31 -13.69 -1.23
N ILE A 562 19.19 -13.69 -1.96
CA ILE A 562 19.21 -13.62 -3.44
C ILE A 562 19.85 -12.30 -3.89
N MET A 563 19.52 -11.16 -3.24
CA MET A 563 20.13 -9.86 -3.53
C MET A 563 21.66 -9.88 -3.33
N TYR A 564 22.14 -10.50 -2.24
CA TYR A 564 23.57 -10.59 -1.99
C TYR A 564 24.29 -11.45 -3.04
N LYS A 565 23.73 -12.61 -3.40
CA LYS A 565 24.31 -13.49 -4.44
C LYS A 565 24.38 -12.79 -5.81
N LEU A 566 23.30 -12.09 -6.20
CA LEU A 566 23.31 -11.27 -7.42
C LEU A 566 24.30 -10.11 -7.33
N ALA A 567 24.39 -9.41 -6.19
CA ALA A 567 25.36 -8.32 -5.99
C ALA A 567 26.79 -8.79 -6.13
N LYS A 568 27.12 -10.00 -5.64
CA LYS A 568 28.46 -10.63 -5.84
C LYS A 568 28.74 -10.82 -7.33
N LYS A 569 27.82 -11.43 -8.07
CA LYS A 569 27.95 -11.66 -9.52
C LYS A 569 28.07 -10.35 -10.30
N LEU A 570 27.34 -9.31 -9.91
CA LEU A 570 27.34 -8.01 -10.56
C LEU A 570 28.50 -7.09 -10.11
N GLY A 571 29.41 -7.59 -9.25
CA GLY A 571 30.62 -6.88 -8.80
C GLY A 571 30.36 -5.64 -7.94
N MET A 572 29.29 -5.65 -7.14
CA MET A 572 28.93 -4.53 -6.28
C MET A 572 28.71 -4.90 -4.80
N ALA A 573 28.90 -6.17 -4.43
CA ALA A 573 28.61 -6.65 -3.08
C ALA A 573 29.47 -5.98 -2.01
N ASP A 574 30.76 -5.85 -2.24
CA ASP A 574 31.72 -5.31 -1.25
C ASP A 574 31.37 -3.90 -0.81
N GLU A 575 30.96 -3.05 -1.76
CA GLU A 575 30.54 -1.68 -1.46
C GLU A 575 29.09 -1.62 -0.95
N MET A 576 28.19 -2.42 -1.51
CA MET A 576 26.78 -2.41 -1.11
C MET A 576 26.56 -2.93 0.31
N PHE A 577 27.28 -3.96 0.72
CA PHE A 577 27.13 -4.60 2.03
C PHE A 577 28.24 -4.22 3.04
N LYS A 578 28.94 -3.13 2.83
CA LYS A 578 30.09 -2.68 3.64
C LYS A 578 29.79 -2.52 5.13
N ASN A 579 28.56 -2.16 5.50
CA ASN A 579 28.11 -2.01 6.88
C ASN A 579 27.27 -3.19 7.39
N ILE A 580 27.12 -4.24 6.59
CA ILE A 580 26.19 -5.34 6.84
C ILE A 580 26.98 -6.63 6.91
N SER A 581 26.92 -7.31 8.03
CA SER A 581 27.55 -8.61 8.24
C SER A 581 26.85 -9.68 7.41
N ILE A 582 27.63 -10.59 6.84
CA ILE A 582 27.11 -11.73 6.08
C ILE A 582 27.29 -12.99 6.92
N GLY A 583 26.18 -13.67 7.17
CA GLY A 583 26.14 -14.91 7.92
C GLY A 583 26.34 -16.15 7.07
N GLU A 584 26.02 -17.30 7.65
CA GLU A 584 26.08 -18.59 6.97
C GLU A 584 25.11 -18.61 5.78
N GLY A 585 25.48 -19.28 4.69
CA GLY A 585 24.65 -19.38 3.48
C GLY A 585 24.54 -18.10 2.65
N ASP A 586 25.47 -17.15 2.82
CA ASP A 586 25.42 -15.84 2.16
C ASP A 586 24.25 -14.95 2.62
N GLU A 587 23.74 -15.13 3.83
CA GLU A 587 22.58 -14.38 4.35
C GLU A 587 23.03 -13.06 5.03
N PRO A 588 22.62 -11.86 4.53
CA PRO A 588 22.86 -10.60 5.21
C PRO A 588 22.11 -10.52 6.55
N LEU A 589 22.79 -10.02 7.59
CA LEU A 589 22.18 -9.89 8.93
C LEU A 589 21.15 -8.76 8.94
N ILE A 590 19.89 -9.09 9.20
CA ILE A 590 18.76 -8.17 9.15
C ILE A 590 18.87 -7.03 10.16
N GLU A 591 19.42 -7.30 11.34
CA GLU A 591 19.65 -6.31 12.39
C GLU A 591 20.65 -5.22 11.93
N ASP A 592 21.69 -5.60 11.20
CA ASP A 592 22.65 -4.63 10.64
C ASP A 592 21.99 -3.76 9.56
N VAL A 593 21.09 -4.35 8.75
CA VAL A 593 20.31 -3.62 7.75
C VAL A 593 19.41 -2.57 8.43
N THR A 594 18.71 -2.97 9.51
CA THR A 594 17.90 -2.04 10.30
C THR A 594 18.75 -0.91 10.89
N ALA A 595 19.90 -1.24 11.47
CA ALA A 595 20.84 -0.25 12.01
C ALA A 595 21.37 0.70 10.92
N GLU A 596 21.59 0.23 9.71
CA GLU A 596 22.04 1.07 8.60
C GLU A 596 20.98 2.09 8.18
N PHE A 597 19.73 1.68 7.90
CA PHE A 597 18.73 2.64 7.48
C PHE A 597 18.29 3.59 8.60
N ASN A 598 18.28 3.14 9.84
CA ASN A 598 17.96 3.99 10.99
C ASN A 598 18.92 5.18 11.12
N ARG A 599 20.20 5.00 10.79
CA ARG A 599 21.18 6.11 10.80
C ARG A 599 20.86 7.22 9.80
N GLY A 600 20.07 6.97 8.78
CA GLY A 600 19.84 7.92 7.69
C GLY A 600 18.39 8.42 7.55
N MET A 601 17.42 7.77 8.13
CA MET A 601 15.99 8.07 7.90
C MET A 601 15.45 9.11 8.90
N TRP A 602 16.09 10.27 8.94
CA TRP A 602 15.67 11.37 9.81
C TRP A 602 14.37 12.03 9.37
N THR A 603 14.15 12.19 8.07
CA THR A 603 13.00 12.93 7.51
C THR A 603 11.63 12.45 8.02
N ILE A 604 11.47 11.16 8.27
CA ILE A 604 10.24 10.55 8.77
C ILE A 604 10.41 9.88 10.13
N GLY A 605 11.63 9.96 10.73
CA GLY A 605 11.86 9.51 12.10
C GLY A 605 11.73 7.99 12.30
N TYR A 606 12.51 7.20 11.55
CA TYR A 606 12.75 5.78 11.88
C TYR A 606 13.90 5.62 12.88
N THR A 607 14.64 6.70 13.09
CA THR A 607 15.92 6.71 13.81
C THR A 607 15.83 6.28 15.28
N GLY A 608 14.69 6.51 15.92
CA GLY A 608 14.44 6.11 17.32
C GLY A 608 14.00 4.66 17.51
N GLN A 609 13.86 3.88 16.45
CA GLN A 609 13.43 2.50 16.51
C GLN A 609 14.61 1.54 16.49
N SER A 610 14.43 0.32 17.00
CA SER A 610 15.40 -0.78 16.89
C SER A 610 14.68 -2.12 16.88
N PRO A 611 15.30 -3.19 16.36
CA PRO A 611 14.74 -4.54 16.43
C PRO A 611 14.35 -4.96 17.85
N GLU A 612 15.17 -4.62 18.85
CA GLU A 612 14.93 -4.95 20.27
C GLU A 612 13.68 -4.23 20.79
N ARG A 613 13.53 -2.94 20.49
CA ARG A 613 12.34 -2.17 20.89
C ARG A 613 11.08 -2.72 20.24
N ILE A 614 11.13 -3.04 18.95
CA ILE A 614 9.97 -3.56 18.21
C ILE A 614 9.59 -4.95 18.71
N ARG A 615 10.56 -5.87 18.91
CA ARG A 615 10.32 -7.20 19.50
C ARG A 615 9.72 -7.10 20.90
N LYS A 616 10.21 -6.16 21.72
CA LYS A 616 9.68 -5.89 23.05
C LYS A 616 8.19 -5.50 23.00
N HIS A 617 7.78 -4.66 22.02
CA HIS A 617 6.38 -4.34 21.80
C HIS A 617 5.55 -5.56 21.39
N MET A 618 6.05 -6.40 20.48
CA MET A 618 5.38 -7.64 20.07
C MET A 618 5.17 -8.60 21.24
N ALA A 619 6.17 -8.72 22.13
CA ALA A 619 6.10 -9.58 23.31
C ALA A 619 5.09 -9.09 24.36
N ASN A 620 4.86 -7.77 24.45
CA ASN A 620 4.06 -7.13 25.50
C ASN A 620 2.77 -6.46 24.97
N GLN A 621 2.17 -6.97 23.90
CA GLN A 621 0.96 -6.41 23.27
C GLN A 621 -0.19 -6.18 24.26
N HIS A 622 -0.32 -7.00 25.30
CA HIS A 622 -1.35 -6.91 26.31
C HIS A 622 -1.28 -5.65 27.19
N THR A 623 -0.15 -4.93 27.20
CA THR A 623 0.02 -3.71 27.99
C THR A 623 -0.49 -2.46 27.28
N PHE A 624 -0.74 -2.54 25.98
CA PHE A 624 -1.15 -1.39 25.17
C PHE A 624 -2.67 -1.20 25.18
N ASP A 625 -3.09 0.02 25.47
CA ASP A 625 -4.50 0.42 25.39
C ASP A 625 -5.03 0.28 23.96
N ARG A 626 -6.23 -0.27 23.83
CA ARG A 626 -6.84 -0.61 22.52
C ARG A 626 -7.45 0.58 21.79
N THR A 627 -7.35 1.79 22.32
CA THR A 627 -7.83 3.04 21.68
C THR A 627 -6.69 4.00 21.44
N THR A 628 -5.87 4.27 22.45
CA THR A 628 -4.76 5.22 22.36
C THR A 628 -3.48 4.61 21.82
N LEU A 629 -3.36 3.28 21.84
CA LEU A 629 -2.15 2.51 21.58
C LEU A 629 -1.01 2.77 22.60
N GLN A 630 -1.24 3.49 23.69
CA GLN A 630 -0.21 3.76 24.70
C GLN A 630 -0.13 2.59 25.68
N ALA A 631 1.09 2.19 26.01
CA ALA A 631 1.31 1.19 27.05
C ALA A 631 1.07 1.79 28.43
N ASN A 632 0.40 1.04 29.31
CA ASN A 632 0.14 1.38 30.70
C ASN A 632 0.84 0.35 31.60
N GLY A 633 2.03 0.72 32.06
CA GLY A 633 2.88 -0.17 32.84
C GLY A 633 3.65 -1.20 32.00
N GLY A 634 4.44 -2.02 32.68
CA GLY A 634 5.28 -3.02 32.05
C GLY A 634 6.53 -2.47 31.35
N PRO A 635 7.20 -3.29 30.54
CA PRO A 635 8.47 -2.91 29.94
C PRO A 635 8.37 -1.80 28.89
N CYS A 636 7.16 -1.53 28.36
CA CYS A 636 6.91 -0.52 27.31
C CYS A 636 6.16 0.71 27.83
N ASP A 637 6.11 0.91 29.14
CA ASP A 637 5.31 1.98 29.77
C ASP A 637 5.54 3.34 29.11
N GLY A 638 4.43 4.00 28.71
CA GLY A 638 4.44 5.32 28.06
C GLY A 638 4.68 5.30 26.55
N GLU A 639 5.22 4.21 25.99
CA GLU A 639 5.44 4.06 24.53
C GLU A 639 4.12 3.75 23.80
N TYR A 640 4.01 4.12 22.51
CA TYR A 640 2.88 3.78 21.67
C TYR A 640 3.17 2.54 20.84
N TYR A 641 2.22 1.62 20.74
CA TYR A 641 2.40 0.31 20.09
C TYR A 641 3.00 0.43 18.68
N GLY A 642 4.14 -0.23 18.49
CA GLY A 642 4.91 -0.18 17.25
C GLY A 642 5.59 1.16 16.99
N MET A 643 5.67 2.04 18.00
CA MET A 643 6.30 3.37 17.89
C MET A 643 5.99 4.04 16.55
N PRO A 644 4.72 4.44 16.29
CA PRO A 644 4.33 5.02 15.02
C PRO A 644 5.28 6.13 14.62
N TRP A 645 5.86 6.07 13.42
CA TRP A 645 6.74 7.13 12.99
C TRP A 645 5.99 8.47 12.78
N PRO A 646 6.59 9.64 13.03
CA PRO A 646 7.97 9.86 13.48
C PRO A 646 8.26 9.36 14.91
N CYS A 647 9.34 8.57 15.01
CA CYS A 647 9.95 8.17 16.29
C CYS A 647 11.39 8.73 16.26
N TRP A 648 11.57 9.84 16.95
CA TRP A 648 12.74 10.71 16.77
C TRP A 648 13.94 10.31 17.62
N GLY A 649 15.11 10.79 17.22
CA GLY A 649 16.36 10.62 17.95
C GLY A 649 16.99 9.25 17.70
N THR A 650 17.63 8.71 18.75
CA THR A 650 18.20 7.37 18.77
C THR A 650 17.34 6.45 19.64
N PRO A 651 17.48 5.12 19.53
CA PRO A 651 16.76 4.17 20.39
C PRO A 651 16.91 4.47 21.88
N GLU A 652 18.10 4.93 22.31
CA GLU A 652 18.43 5.25 23.71
C GLU A 652 17.70 6.49 24.22
N MET A 653 17.33 7.43 23.35
CA MET A 653 16.53 8.59 23.72
C MET A 653 15.10 8.23 24.13
N GLY A 654 14.62 7.04 23.74
CA GLY A 654 13.34 6.51 24.19
C GLY A 654 12.10 7.28 23.70
N HIS A 655 12.17 7.93 22.52
CA HIS A 655 11.00 8.60 21.95
C HIS A 655 9.82 7.62 21.79
N PRO A 656 8.59 7.96 22.26
CA PRO A 656 7.49 6.99 22.37
C PRO A 656 6.82 6.65 21.03
N GLY A 657 7.14 7.37 19.94
CA GLY A 657 6.39 7.38 18.68
C GLY A 657 5.32 8.47 18.63
N THR A 658 4.77 8.71 17.45
CA THR A 658 3.78 9.79 17.17
C THR A 658 2.46 9.17 16.70
N PRO A 659 1.50 8.88 17.60
CA PRO A 659 0.26 8.16 17.23
C PRO A 659 -0.70 9.03 16.40
N ILE A 660 -0.73 10.35 16.66
CA ILE A 660 -1.55 11.32 15.91
C ILE A 660 -0.60 12.36 15.31
N LEU A 661 -0.52 12.39 13.99
CA LEU A 661 0.21 13.44 13.29
C LEU A 661 -0.50 14.78 13.50
N TYR A 662 0.32 15.80 13.71
CA TYR A 662 -0.10 17.20 13.83
C TYR A 662 -0.89 17.56 15.08
N ASP A 663 -0.74 16.76 16.15
CA ASP A 663 -1.25 17.07 17.48
C ASP A 663 -0.31 18.06 18.21
N PRO A 664 -0.64 19.34 18.30
CA PRO A 664 0.19 20.34 18.98
C PRO A 664 -0.07 20.38 20.50
N SER A 665 -1.00 19.61 21.02
CA SER A 665 -1.35 19.61 22.45
C SER A 665 -0.33 18.89 23.33
N LYS A 666 0.57 18.12 22.70
CA LYS A 666 1.69 17.40 23.35
C LYS A 666 3.02 17.99 22.89
N SER A 667 4.02 17.88 23.74
CA SER A 667 5.40 18.17 23.34
C SER A 667 5.88 17.14 22.29
N VAL A 668 6.85 17.54 21.47
CA VAL A 668 7.43 16.63 20.47
C VAL A 668 8.07 15.41 21.15
N ALA A 669 8.67 15.57 22.30
CA ALA A 669 9.27 14.50 23.09
C ALA A 669 8.22 13.48 23.60
N GLU A 670 6.96 13.87 23.72
CA GLU A 670 5.84 13.02 24.15
C GLU A 670 5.00 12.47 22.96
N GLY A 671 5.49 12.66 21.73
CA GLY A 671 4.79 12.22 20.51
C GLY A 671 3.83 13.25 19.92
N GLY A 672 3.92 14.52 20.32
CA GLY A 672 3.25 15.64 19.66
C GLY A 672 3.92 16.03 18.34
N LEU A 673 3.20 16.73 17.48
CA LEU A 673 3.71 17.17 16.18
C LEU A 673 2.94 18.40 15.68
N THR A 674 3.57 19.14 14.77
CA THR A 674 2.96 20.28 14.06
C THR A 674 2.95 20.00 12.56
N PHE A 675 2.27 20.81 11.75
CA PHE A 675 2.45 20.77 10.30
C PHE A 675 3.89 21.15 9.96
N ARG A 676 4.48 20.41 9.03
CA ARG A 676 5.89 20.52 8.72
C ARG A 676 6.19 21.73 7.83
N ALA A 677 7.16 22.56 8.22
CA ALA A 677 7.57 23.77 7.49
C ALA A 677 8.46 23.51 6.25
N ARG A 678 8.23 22.38 5.52
CA ARG A 678 9.08 21.97 4.38
C ARG A 678 8.95 22.84 3.13
N PHE A 679 7.95 23.72 3.07
CA PHE A 679 7.63 24.50 1.85
C PHE A 679 8.18 25.94 1.92
N GLY A 680 8.97 26.25 2.93
CA GLY A 680 9.51 27.57 3.18
C GLY A 680 8.68 28.39 4.18
N VAL A 681 9.07 29.62 4.41
CA VAL A 681 8.47 30.51 5.41
C VAL A 681 7.50 31.52 4.79
N GLU A 682 7.59 31.76 3.48
CA GLU A 682 6.82 32.77 2.78
C GLU A 682 6.50 32.32 1.34
N ARG A 683 5.34 32.73 0.84
CA ARG A 683 4.97 32.59 -0.56
C ARG A 683 4.18 33.82 -1.01
N ASP A 684 4.63 34.48 -2.07
CA ASP A 684 3.98 35.64 -2.70
C ASP A 684 3.63 36.77 -1.70
N GLY A 685 4.51 36.99 -0.69
CA GLY A 685 4.33 37.97 0.38
C GLY A 685 3.46 37.48 1.56
N GLU A 686 2.95 36.26 1.52
CA GLU A 686 2.16 35.67 2.61
C GLU A 686 3.02 34.75 3.48
N ASN A 687 2.82 34.82 4.80
CA ASN A 687 3.52 33.98 5.76
C ASN A 687 2.94 32.58 5.80
N LEU A 688 3.79 31.56 5.59
CA LEU A 688 3.46 30.13 5.66
C LEU A 688 3.63 29.52 7.05
N LEU A 689 4.20 30.23 8.01
CA LEU A 689 4.36 29.76 9.38
C LEU A 689 3.03 29.86 10.16
N ALA A 690 2.84 28.98 11.15
CA ALA A 690 1.63 28.99 11.98
C ALA A 690 1.55 30.25 12.83
N GLU A 691 0.37 30.81 13.01
CA GLU A 691 0.11 32.02 13.81
C GLU A 691 -0.65 31.64 15.07
N GLY A 692 -0.21 32.18 16.23
CA GLY A 692 -0.88 31.94 17.51
C GLY A 692 -1.06 30.46 17.87
N SER A 693 -0.23 29.61 17.29
CA SER A 693 -0.26 28.16 17.45
C SER A 693 1.18 27.66 17.66
N TYR A 694 1.43 27.02 18.77
CA TYR A 694 2.74 26.50 19.15
C TYR A 694 2.62 25.04 19.60
N SER A 695 3.74 24.31 19.54
CA SER A 695 3.82 22.97 20.15
C SER A 695 3.87 23.13 21.68
N ALA A 696 3.15 22.30 22.41
CA ALA A 696 3.19 22.29 23.87
C ALA A 696 4.62 22.11 24.39
N GLY A 697 5.01 22.90 25.38
CA GLY A 697 6.35 22.87 25.97
C GLY A 697 7.45 23.52 25.12
N SER A 698 7.14 24.13 23.98
CA SER A 698 8.12 24.83 23.16
C SER A 698 8.44 26.23 23.73
N GLU A 699 9.70 26.62 23.67
CA GLU A 699 10.13 28.00 23.94
C GLU A 699 9.73 28.98 22.83
N LEU A 700 9.37 28.44 21.63
CA LEU A 700 8.91 29.23 20.50
C LEU A 700 7.39 29.25 20.45
N THR A 701 6.78 30.42 20.55
CA THR A 701 5.31 30.58 20.68
C THR A 701 4.56 30.67 19.36
N ASP A 702 5.23 30.99 18.26
CA ASP A 702 4.69 31.11 16.93
C ASP A 702 5.32 30.10 15.97
N GLY A 703 4.87 30.09 14.72
CA GLY A 703 5.45 29.29 13.68
C GLY A 703 6.94 29.60 13.46
N TYR A 704 7.67 28.54 13.11
CA TYR A 704 9.11 28.63 12.86
C TYR A 704 9.51 27.62 11.77
N PRO A 705 10.64 27.88 11.06
CA PRO A 705 11.08 27.05 9.93
C PRO A 705 11.71 25.73 10.38
N GLU A 706 12.01 24.86 9.41
CA GLU A 706 12.84 23.67 9.65
C GLU A 706 14.25 24.08 10.14
N PHE A 707 14.76 23.38 11.14
CA PHE A 707 16.03 23.72 11.79
C PHE A 707 17.25 23.38 10.92
N THR A 708 18.19 24.32 10.94
CA THR A 708 19.57 24.16 10.49
C THR A 708 20.49 24.51 11.67
N MET A 709 21.78 24.19 11.54
CA MET A 709 22.78 24.61 12.53
C MET A 709 22.80 26.13 12.70
N GLN A 710 22.59 26.91 11.62
CA GLN A 710 22.50 28.36 11.69
C GLN A 710 21.38 28.83 12.62
N GLN A 711 20.21 28.18 12.54
CA GLN A 711 19.07 28.53 13.41
C GLN A 711 19.34 28.23 14.87
N LEU A 712 20.06 27.12 15.19
CA LEU A 712 20.50 26.89 16.57
C LEU A 712 21.44 28.01 17.06
N MET A 713 22.36 28.45 16.20
CA MET A 713 23.27 29.55 16.53
C MET A 713 22.54 30.88 16.75
N ASP A 714 21.58 31.20 15.86
CA ASP A 714 20.76 32.44 15.97
C ASP A 714 19.94 32.49 17.26
N LEU A 715 19.53 31.30 17.76
CA LEU A 715 18.80 31.18 19.04
C LEU A 715 19.73 31.02 20.26
N GLY A 716 21.03 30.85 20.05
CA GLY A 716 22.00 30.59 21.13
C GLY A 716 21.92 29.19 21.73
N TRP A 717 21.20 28.27 21.06
CA TRP A 717 21.01 26.88 21.50
C TRP A 717 22.17 25.97 21.09
N ASP A 718 23.04 26.42 20.22
CA ASP A 718 24.20 25.67 19.74
C ASP A 718 25.21 25.31 20.86
N SER A 719 25.15 26.02 22.00
CA SER A 719 25.92 25.70 23.20
C SER A 719 25.52 24.33 23.82
N ASP A 720 24.37 23.80 23.51
CA ASP A 720 23.86 22.49 23.98
C ASP A 720 24.39 21.31 23.17
N LEU A 721 25.06 21.58 22.05
CA LEU A 721 25.72 20.53 21.26
C LEU A 721 26.97 20.00 21.96
N THR A 722 27.20 18.68 21.91
CA THR A 722 28.50 18.12 22.31
C THR A 722 29.56 18.48 21.28
N ALA A 723 30.84 18.29 21.66
CA ALA A 723 31.96 18.54 20.75
C ALA A 723 31.93 17.58 19.54
N GLU A 724 31.50 16.33 19.75
CA GLU A 724 31.35 15.29 18.73
C GLU A 724 30.22 15.64 17.75
N GLU A 725 29.08 16.06 18.28
CA GLU A 725 27.94 16.49 17.44
C GLU A 725 28.33 17.70 16.58
N ARG A 726 29.00 18.69 17.16
CA ARG A 726 29.47 19.88 16.42
C ARG A 726 30.45 19.47 15.31
N ALA A 727 31.42 18.62 15.62
CA ALA A 727 32.38 18.15 14.63
C ALA A 727 31.72 17.39 13.49
N ALA A 728 30.70 16.55 13.78
CA ALA A 728 29.94 15.83 12.77
C ALA A 728 29.12 16.79 11.88
N ILE A 729 28.49 17.80 12.45
CA ILE A 729 27.73 18.84 11.74
C ILE A 729 28.68 19.64 10.80
N ASP A 730 29.83 20.06 11.31
CA ASP A 730 30.82 20.82 10.53
C ASP A 730 31.40 20.01 9.37
N ALA A 731 31.54 18.71 9.53
CA ALA A 731 31.97 17.79 8.46
C ALA A 731 30.98 17.67 7.31
N VAL A 732 29.70 18.05 7.48
CA VAL A 732 28.69 18.03 6.43
C VAL A 732 28.65 19.35 5.64
N ALA A 733 28.15 20.42 6.25
CA ALA A 733 27.99 21.73 5.62
C ALA A 733 28.06 22.87 6.66
N GLY A 734 28.57 22.60 7.87
CA GLY A 734 28.65 23.57 8.94
C GLY A 734 27.31 24.25 9.25
N PRO A 735 27.23 25.62 9.27
CA PRO A 735 25.96 26.30 9.58
C PRO A 735 24.77 25.95 8.68
N LYS A 736 25.02 25.45 7.46
CA LYS A 736 23.98 25.03 6.51
C LYS A 736 23.51 23.59 6.70
N THR A 737 24.12 22.82 7.60
CA THR A 737 23.67 21.46 7.90
C THR A 737 22.24 21.50 8.42
N ASN A 738 21.35 20.74 7.78
CA ASN A 738 19.94 20.64 8.15
C ASN A 738 19.74 19.45 9.11
N TRP A 739 18.78 19.56 10.02
CA TRP A 739 18.42 18.52 10.98
C TRP A 739 18.24 17.12 10.37
N LYS A 740 17.80 17.04 9.11
CA LYS A 740 17.57 15.75 8.39
C LYS A 740 18.82 15.21 7.69
N THR A 741 19.90 15.94 7.62
CA THR A 741 21.19 15.51 7.04
C THR A 741 22.31 15.40 8.08
N ASP A 742 22.03 15.78 9.32
CA ASP A 742 22.91 15.65 10.47
C ASP A 742 22.83 14.22 11.03
N LEU A 743 23.82 13.37 10.68
CA LEU A 743 23.87 11.98 11.16
C LEU A 743 24.20 11.86 12.65
N SER A 744 24.64 12.92 13.31
CA SER A 744 24.82 12.94 14.76
C SER A 744 23.51 13.06 15.53
N GLY A 745 22.47 13.61 14.88
CA GLY A 745 21.20 13.94 15.51
C GLY A 745 21.26 15.10 16.50
N GLY A 746 22.38 15.80 16.58
CA GLY A 746 22.60 16.91 17.52
C GLY A 746 21.62 18.06 17.31
N ILE A 747 21.40 18.47 16.06
CA ILE A 747 20.42 19.53 15.73
C ILE A 747 19.03 19.15 16.20
N GLN A 748 18.61 17.91 15.95
CA GLN A 748 17.30 17.41 16.36
C GLN A 748 17.18 17.30 17.88
N ARG A 749 18.18 16.74 18.54
CA ARG A 749 18.21 16.58 19.99
C ARG A 749 18.09 17.93 20.72
N VAL A 750 18.85 18.93 20.27
CA VAL A 750 18.83 20.26 20.84
C VAL A 750 17.46 20.92 20.62
N ALA A 751 16.90 20.88 19.41
CA ALA A 751 15.58 21.44 19.16
C ALA A 751 14.51 20.81 20.08
N ILE A 752 14.51 19.46 20.22
CA ILE A 752 13.58 18.75 21.12
C ILE A 752 13.79 19.12 22.58
N LYS A 753 15.05 19.32 23.04
CA LYS A 753 15.37 19.76 24.39
C LYS A 753 14.67 21.10 24.74
N HIS A 754 14.59 22.00 23.75
CA HIS A 754 13.88 23.28 23.86
C HIS A 754 12.39 23.20 23.50
N GLY A 755 11.83 21.99 23.38
CA GLY A 755 10.43 21.75 23.05
C GLY A 755 10.03 22.08 21.61
N ALA A 756 11.00 22.49 20.77
CA ALA A 756 10.75 22.84 19.38
C ALA A 756 10.80 21.61 18.46
N ALA A 757 9.87 21.55 17.51
CA ALA A 757 9.90 20.54 16.45
C ALA A 757 11.04 20.88 15.46
N PRO A 758 12.02 20.00 15.21
CA PRO A 758 13.12 20.30 14.31
C PRO A 758 12.68 20.50 12.86
N PHE A 759 11.52 19.98 12.49
CA PHE A 759 10.86 20.12 11.17
C PHE A 759 10.00 21.39 11.06
N GLY A 760 10.02 22.29 12.02
CA GLY A 760 9.30 23.56 12.03
C GLY A 760 7.82 23.45 12.41
N ASN A 761 7.17 24.60 12.49
CA ASN A 761 5.73 24.75 12.75
C ASN A 761 5.11 25.69 11.71
N ALA A 762 4.43 25.13 10.71
CA ALA A 762 3.90 25.87 9.57
C ALA A 762 2.40 25.63 9.37
N LYS A 763 1.82 26.41 8.46
CA LYS A 763 0.45 26.21 7.97
C LYS A 763 0.41 25.02 7.01
N ALA A 764 -0.65 24.23 7.06
CA ALA A 764 -1.02 23.33 5.97
C ALA A 764 -1.39 24.17 4.74
N ARG A 765 -1.12 23.67 3.54
CA ARG A 765 -1.41 24.42 2.31
C ARG A 765 -2.49 23.75 1.46
N CYS A 766 -3.53 24.49 1.12
CA CYS A 766 -4.57 24.06 0.22
C CYS A 766 -4.17 24.19 -1.26
N VAL A 767 -3.23 25.09 -1.56
CA VAL A 767 -2.72 25.37 -2.90
C VAL A 767 -1.31 24.82 -3.04
N VAL A 768 -1.08 23.98 -4.06
CA VAL A 768 0.22 23.36 -4.37
C VAL A 768 0.73 23.91 -5.69
N TRP A 769 1.48 25.00 -5.61
CA TRP A 769 1.90 25.82 -6.74
C TRP A 769 2.75 25.15 -7.82
N ASN A 770 3.37 24.01 -7.52
CA ASN A 770 4.18 23.24 -8.46
C ASN A 770 3.46 22.02 -9.06
N PHE A 771 2.15 21.88 -8.80
CA PHE A 771 1.33 20.87 -9.44
C PHE A 771 0.64 21.43 -10.69
N PRO A 772 0.23 20.59 -11.63
CA PRO A 772 -0.53 21.01 -12.81
C PRO A 772 -1.80 21.78 -12.47
N ASP A 773 -2.46 21.40 -11.40
CA ASP A 773 -3.59 22.10 -10.79
C ASP A 773 -3.17 22.57 -9.39
N PRO A 774 -2.72 23.82 -9.24
CA PRO A 774 -2.39 24.36 -7.92
C PRO A 774 -3.55 24.29 -6.93
N VAL A 775 -4.75 24.67 -7.33
CA VAL A 775 -6.02 24.40 -6.65
C VAL A 775 -6.58 23.09 -7.22
N PRO A 776 -7.00 22.12 -6.39
CA PRO A 776 -7.58 20.89 -6.92
C PRO A 776 -8.79 21.17 -7.80
N THR A 777 -8.77 20.64 -9.00
CA THR A 777 -9.76 20.90 -10.04
C THR A 777 -10.39 19.60 -10.52
N HIS A 778 -11.71 19.60 -10.69
CA HIS A 778 -12.37 18.48 -11.37
C HIS A 778 -11.97 18.46 -12.84
N ARG A 779 -11.65 17.28 -13.35
CA ARG A 779 -11.37 17.02 -14.77
C ARG A 779 -12.12 15.76 -15.17
N GLU A 780 -12.83 15.81 -16.30
CA GLU A 780 -13.50 14.62 -16.81
C GLU A 780 -12.47 13.50 -17.12
N PRO A 781 -12.81 12.24 -16.80
CA PRO A 781 -11.99 11.09 -17.19
C PRO A 781 -11.63 11.08 -18.68
N LEU A 782 -10.51 10.46 -19.04
CA LEU A 782 -10.10 10.33 -20.45
C LEU A 782 -11.17 9.62 -21.27
N TYR A 783 -11.75 8.58 -20.71
CA TYR A 783 -12.84 7.79 -21.30
C TYR A 783 -14.13 8.12 -20.56
N THR A 784 -14.82 9.18 -20.97
CA THR A 784 -16.08 9.60 -20.34
C THR A 784 -17.27 9.39 -21.25
N PRO A 785 -18.42 8.92 -20.74
CA PRO A 785 -19.67 8.93 -21.51
C PRO A 785 -20.33 10.32 -21.51
N ARG A 786 -19.87 11.24 -20.64
CA ARG A 786 -20.39 12.61 -20.51
C ARG A 786 -19.61 13.58 -21.39
N ARG A 787 -19.75 13.40 -22.71
CA ARG A 787 -19.12 14.27 -23.71
C ARG A 787 -19.51 15.73 -23.59
N ASP A 788 -20.70 15.99 -23.05
CA ASP A 788 -21.21 17.32 -22.74
C ASP A 788 -20.40 18.07 -21.68
N LEU A 789 -19.65 17.36 -20.81
CA LEU A 789 -18.84 17.95 -19.76
C LEU A 789 -17.40 18.21 -20.15
N VAL A 790 -16.91 17.64 -21.26
CA VAL A 790 -15.48 17.73 -21.65
C VAL A 790 -15.04 19.18 -21.92
N ALA A 791 -15.93 20.03 -22.48
CA ALA A 791 -15.60 21.42 -22.72
C ALA A 791 -15.46 22.25 -21.43
N ASP A 792 -16.28 21.95 -20.41
CA ASP A 792 -16.25 22.64 -19.10
C ASP A 792 -15.12 22.11 -18.21
N TYR A 793 -14.77 20.83 -18.33
CA TYR A 793 -13.83 20.11 -17.48
C TYR A 793 -12.82 19.30 -18.30
N PRO A 794 -12.01 19.94 -19.20
CA PRO A 794 -11.07 19.21 -20.04
C PRO A 794 -9.99 18.52 -19.23
N THR A 795 -9.44 17.44 -19.77
CA THR A 795 -8.26 16.77 -19.20
C THR A 795 -6.98 17.61 -19.39
N TYR A 796 -5.86 17.04 -19.05
CA TYR A 796 -4.54 17.68 -19.18
C TYR A 796 -4.08 17.70 -20.63
N GLU A 797 -3.14 18.61 -20.93
CA GLU A 797 -2.40 18.60 -22.19
C GLU A 797 -1.48 17.38 -22.27
N ASP A 798 -1.24 16.90 -23.51
CA ASP A 798 -0.21 15.90 -23.76
C ASP A 798 1.17 16.45 -23.41
N ARG A 799 1.99 15.67 -22.73
CA ARG A 799 3.30 16.11 -22.25
C ARG A 799 4.24 14.95 -21.99
N LYS A 800 5.50 15.26 -21.73
CA LYS A 800 6.47 14.26 -21.29
C LYS A 800 6.55 14.24 -19.74
N MET A 801 6.52 13.04 -19.15
CA MET A 801 6.66 12.82 -17.71
C MET A 801 7.43 11.53 -17.44
N TYR A 802 8.29 11.54 -16.42
CA TYR A 802 9.06 10.36 -16.05
C TYR A 802 9.76 9.72 -17.26
N ARG A 803 10.43 10.57 -18.08
CA ARG A 803 11.18 10.18 -19.28
C ARG A 803 10.33 9.73 -20.48
N LEU A 804 9.00 9.77 -20.40
CA LEU A 804 8.09 9.18 -21.39
C LEU A 804 6.98 10.16 -21.81
N PRO A 805 6.52 10.13 -23.07
CA PRO A 805 5.34 10.87 -23.48
C PRO A 805 4.09 10.36 -22.77
N THR A 806 3.22 11.27 -22.34
CA THR A 806 1.93 10.96 -21.70
C THR A 806 0.82 11.61 -22.53
N ARG A 807 -0.19 10.82 -22.88
CA ARG A 807 -1.29 11.20 -23.76
C ARG A 807 -2.56 11.42 -22.94
N TYR A 808 -3.05 12.62 -22.88
CA TYR A 808 -4.28 12.99 -22.19
C TYR A 808 -5.30 13.57 -23.15
N ALA A 809 -5.05 14.78 -23.68
CA ALA A 809 -5.92 15.48 -24.60
C ALA A 809 -6.18 14.66 -25.87
N SER A 810 -5.15 14.10 -26.48
CA SER A 810 -5.26 13.27 -27.69
C SER A 810 -6.15 12.04 -27.52
N ILE A 811 -6.26 11.48 -26.31
CA ILE A 811 -7.19 10.38 -26.00
C ILE A 811 -8.60 10.92 -25.76
N GLN A 812 -8.75 11.96 -24.91
CA GLN A 812 -10.06 12.50 -24.58
C GLN A 812 -10.79 13.11 -25.77
N GLU A 813 -10.08 13.63 -26.78
CA GLU A 813 -10.67 14.13 -28.04
C GLU A 813 -11.48 13.05 -28.77
N GLN A 814 -11.11 11.78 -28.62
CA GLN A 814 -11.83 10.64 -29.23
C GLN A 814 -13.11 10.32 -28.44
N ASP A 815 -14.21 10.15 -29.14
CA ASP A 815 -15.47 9.76 -28.54
C ASP A 815 -15.68 8.24 -28.58
N PHE A 816 -15.27 7.56 -27.52
CA PHE A 816 -15.47 6.13 -27.34
C PHE A 816 -16.86 5.77 -26.81
N SER A 817 -17.64 6.73 -26.31
CA SER A 817 -18.89 6.48 -25.59
C SER A 817 -20.00 5.81 -26.42
N LYS A 818 -19.94 5.98 -27.75
CA LYS A 818 -20.93 5.37 -28.68
C LYS A 818 -20.77 3.87 -28.80
N ASP A 819 -19.51 3.41 -28.82
CA ASP A 819 -19.20 1.98 -28.98
C ASP A 819 -18.98 1.28 -27.63
N TYR A 820 -18.65 2.04 -26.58
CA TYR A 820 -18.37 1.58 -25.23
C TYR A 820 -19.18 2.39 -24.19
N PRO A 821 -20.51 2.17 -24.09
CA PRO A 821 -21.39 3.06 -23.35
C PRO A 821 -21.37 2.89 -21.82
N ILE A 822 -20.73 1.86 -21.29
CA ILE A 822 -20.76 1.49 -19.89
C ILE A 822 -19.46 1.88 -19.21
N VAL A 823 -19.53 2.56 -18.07
CA VAL A 823 -18.35 2.87 -17.25
C VAL A 823 -17.91 1.62 -16.51
N LEU A 824 -16.68 1.18 -16.74
CA LEU A 824 -16.07 0.06 -16.03
C LEU A 824 -15.29 0.55 -14.82
N THR A 825 -15.64 0.04 -13.65
CA THR A 825 -14.89 0.23 -12.40
C THR A 825 -14.40 -1.11 -11.86
N SER A 826 -13.45 -1.06 -10.93
CA SER A 826 -12.86 -2.26 -10.34
C SER A 826 -12.70 -2.15 -8.83
N GLY A 827 -12.54 -3.28 -8.15
CA GLY A 827 -12.38 -3.33 -6.72
C GLY A 827 -11.94 -4.68 -6.19
N ARG A 828 -12.03 -4.86 -4.87
CA ARG A 828 -11.57 -6.06 -4.16
C ARG A 828 -12.71 -7.01 -3.81
N LEU A 829 -12.31 -8.26 -3.56
CA LEU A 829 -13.08 -9.31 -2.89
C LEU A 829 -12.43 -9.62 -1.54
N VAL A 830 -13.21 -10.19 -0.62
CA VAL A 830 -12.73 -10.54 0.73
C VAL A 830 -11.80 -11.75 0.70
N GLU A 831 -11.97 -12.62 -0.29
CA GLU A 831 -11.24 -13.88 -0.45
C GLU A 831 -9.81 -13.66 -0.98
N TYR A 832 -9.59 -12.64 -1.79
CA TYR A 832 -8.34 -12.45 -2.53
C TYR A 832 -7.62 -11.15 -2.17
N GLU A 833 -6.32 -11.15 -2.45
CA GLU A 833 -5.43 -10.04 -2.15
C GLU A 833 -4.56 -9.66 -3.37
N GLY A 834 -4.41 -8.36 -3.67
CA GLY A 834 -3.58 -7.87 -4.76
C GLY A 834 -3.88 -8.49 -6.11
N GLY A 835 -2.85 -8.89 -6.85
CA GLY A 835 -2.95 -9.63 -8.11
C GLY A 835 -3.52 -11.03 -7.95
N GLY A 836 -3.59 -11.52 -6.72
CA GLY A 836 -4.28 -12.76 -6.36
C GLY A 836 -3.49 -14.06 -6.57
N ASP A 837 -2.29 -14.02 -7.12
CA ASP A 837 -1.53 -15.25 -7.42
C ASP A 837 -1.26 -16.08 -6.16
N GLU A 838 -0.85 -15.46 -5.08
CA GLU A 838 -0.68 -16.06 -3.77
C GLU A 838 -1.99 -16.63 -3.22
N THR A 839 -3.05 -15.83 -3.24
CA THR A 839 -4.34 -16.21 -2.64
C THR A 839 -5.16 -17.16 -3.53
N ARG A 840 -5.02 -17.11 -4.86
CA ARG A 840 -5.61 -18.10 -5.77
C ARG A 840 -4.88 -19.45 -5.72
N SER A 841 -3.65 -19.46 -5.21
CA SER A 841 -2.86 -20.67 -4.91
C SER A 841 -3.11 -21.21 -3.49
N ASN A 842 -4.02 -20.59 -2.73
CA ASN A 842 -4.44 -21.04 -1.41
C ASN A 842 -5.73 -21.87 -1.55
N PRO A 843 -5.71 -23.16 -1.18
CA PRO A 843 -6.85 -24.05 -1.42
C PRO A 843 -8.13 -23.62 -0.68
N TRP A 844 -8.00 -23.08 0.52
CA TRP A 844 -9.15 -22.66 1.33
C TRP A 844 -9.83 -21.40 0.77
N LEU A 845 -9.03 -20.45 0.27
CA LEU A 845 -9.57 -19.23 -0.34
C LEU A 845 -10.15 -19.52 -1.73
N ALA A 846 -9.51 -20.40 -2.49
CA ALA A 846 -9.97 -20.83 -3.81
C ALA A 846 -11.37 -21.49 -3.77
N GLU A 847 -11.70 -22.22 -2.70
CA GLU A 847 -13.04 -22.80 -2.52
C GLU A 847 -14.14 -21.76 -2.32
N LEU A 848 -13.80 -20.58 -1.79
CA LEU A 848 -14.78 -19.54 -1.48
C LEU A 848 -15.20 -18.73 -2.71
N GLN A 849 -14.32 -18.56 -3.70
CA GLN A 849 -14.58 -17.79 -4.92
C GLN A 849 -13.81 -18.38 -6.12
N GLN A 850 -14.50 -19.07 -6.99
CA GLN A 850 -13.89 -19.82 -8.08
C GLN A 850 -13.91 -19.09 -9.43
N ASP A 851 -14.92 -18.25 -9.67
CA ASP A 851 -15.14 -17.61 -10.97
C ASP A 851 -14.93 -16.10 -10.94
N MET A 852 -14.28 -15.59 -11.99
CA MET A 852 -14.25 -14.17 -12.32
C MET A 852 -15.62 -13.75 -12.85
N PHE A 853 -16.08 -12.55 -12.46
CA PHE A 853 -17.40 -12.05 -12.85
C PHE A 853 -17.39 -10.55 -13.17
N VAL A 854 -18.46 -10.12 -13.86
CA VAL A 854 -18.81 -8.70 -14.01
C VAL A 854 -20.20 -8.44 -13.40
N GLU A 855 -20.29 -7.47 -12.49
CA GLU A 855 -21.59 -6.98 -11.99
C GLU A 855 -22.19 -6.05 -13.02
N ILE A 856 -23.44 -6.30 -13.40
CA ILE A 856 -24.22 -5.52 -14.39
C ILE A 856 -25.55 -5.12 -13.78
N ASN A 857 -25.95 -3.86 -13.98
CA ASN A 857 -27.26 -3.41 -13.50
C ASN A 857 -28.39 -4.17 -14.24
N PRO A 858 -29.50 -4.53 -13.56
CA PRO A 858 -30.61 -5.26 -14.17
C PRO A 858 -31.21 -4.60 -15.42
N ARG A 859 -31.22 -3.25 -15.51
CA ARG A 859 -31.69 -2.55 -16.71
C ARG A 859 -30.73 -2.76 -17.88
N ASP A 860 -29.43 -2.51 -17.65
CA ASP A 860 -28.41 -2.73 -18.67
C ASP A 860 -28.39 -4.20 -19.14
N ALA A 861 -28.48 -5.15 -18.20
CA ALA A 861 -28.54 -6.58 -18.53
C ALA A 861 -29.76 -6.94 -19.40
N ASN A 862 -30.94 -6.36 -19.06
CA ASN A 862 -32.15 -6.57 -19.84
C ASN A 862 -32.02 -5.98 -21.27
N ASP A 863 -31.47 -4.77 -21.39
CA ASP A 863 -31.29 -4.10 -22.68
C ASP A 863 -30.28 -4.85 -23.58
N LEU A 864 -29.29 -5.50 -22.96
CA LEU A 864 -28.29 -6.33 -23.64
C LEU A 864 -28.74 -7.81 -23.84
N GLY A 865 -29.90 -8.22 -23.33
CA GLY A 865 -30.39 -9.60 -23.37
C GLY A 865 -29.56 -10.58 -22.55
N ILE A 866 -28.87 -10.10 -21.51
CA ILE A 866 -27.99 -10.87 -20.63
C ILE A 866 -28.77 -11.32 -19.38
N LYS A 867 -28.57 -12.57 -18.97
CA LYS A 867 -29.13 -13.15 -17.74
C LYS A 867 -28.01 -13.36 -16.70
N ASP A 868 -28.44 -13.41 -15.45
CA ASP A 868 -27.55 -13.79 -14.34
C ASP A 868 -26.95 -15.18 -14.60
N GLY A 869 -25.62 -15.29 -14.48
CA GLY A 869 -24.86 -16.51 -14.78
C GLY A 869 -24.46 -16.72 -16.24
N ASP A 870 -24.92 -15.88 -17.19
CA ASP A 870 -24.45 -15.96 -18.58
C ASP A 870 -22.95 -15.69 -18.69
N ARG A 871 -22.26 -16.35 -19.62
CA ARG A 871 -20.90 -15.95 -20.04
C ARG A 871 -21.01 -14.74 -20.96
N VAL A 872 -20.18 -13.75 -20.69
CA VAL A 872 -20.16 -12.48 -21.45
C VAL A 872 -18.73 -12.08 -21.80
N TRP A 873 -18.60 -11.35 -22.90
CA TRP A 873 -17.40 -10.60 -23.22
C TRP A 873 -17.52 -9.17 -22.72
N VAL A 874 -16.47 -8.70 -22.04
CA VAL A 874 -16.30 -7.28 -21.69
C VAL A 874 -15.12 -6.74 -22.49
N HIS A 875 -15.39 -5.79 -23.38
CA HIS A 875 -14.40 -5.18 -24.28
C HIS A 875 -14.02 -3.79 -23.78
N GLY A 876 -12.71 -3.51 -23.72
CA GLY A 876 -12.17 -2.18 -23.52
C GLY A 876 -11.93 -1.44 -24.87
N PRO A 877 -11.92 -0.10 -24.87
CA PRO A 877 -11.75 0.71 -26.10
C PRO A 877 -10.45 0.46 -26.86
N GLU A 878 -9.42 0.00 -26.19
CA GLU A 878 -8.08 -0.25 -26.77
C GLU A 878 -7.88 -1.69 -27.23
N GLY A 879 -8.98 -2.45 -27.43
CA GLY A 879 -8.97 -3.78 -28.02
C GLY A 879 -8.77 -4.92 -27.03
N GLY A 880 -8.50 -4.66 -25.75
CA GLY A 880 -8.48 -5.68 -24.72
C GLY A 880 -9.89 -6.17 -24.40
N LYS A 881 -10.06 -7.50 -24.21
CA LYS A 881 -11.34 -8.11 -23.86
C LYS A 881 -11.17 -9.25 -22.87
N VAL A 882 -12.21 -9.49 -22.08
CA VAL A 882 -12.23 -10.58 -21.10
C VAL A 882 -13.52 -11.38 -21.18
N ASN A 883 -13.44 -12.69 -20.97
CA ASN A 883 -14.58 -13.59 -20.94
C ASN A 883 -14.91 -13.98 -19.51
N VAL A 884 -16.03 -13.50 -18.97
CA VAL A 884 -16.38 -13.61 -17.55
C VAL A 884 -17.84 -13.98 -17.36
N MET A 885 -18.22 -14.34 -16.14
CA MET A 885 -19.61 -14.60 -15.77
C MET A 885 -20.34 -13.29 -15.47
N ALA A 886 -21.56 -13.12 -15.97
CA ALA A 886 -22.42 -12.00 -15.60
C ALA A 886 -23.06 -12.22 -14.23
N MET A 887 -22.99 -11.23 -13.37
CA MET A 887 -23.71 -11.13 -12.11
C MET A 887 -24.68 -9.95 -12.21
N VAL A 888 -25.97 -10.24 -12.39
CA VAL A 888 -27.00 -9.20 -12.54
C VAL A 888 -27.43 -8.71 -11.17
N THR A 889 -27.14 -7.44 -10.84
CA THR A 889 -27.33 -6.90 -9.49
C THR A 889 -27.51 -5.37 -9.47
N GLU A 890 -28.31 -4.87 -8.54
CA GLU A 890 -28.49 -3.45 -8.25
C GLU A 890 -27.33 -2.82 -7.46
N ARG A 891 -26.29 -3.59 -7.12
CA ARG A 891 -25.09 -3.08 -6.45
C ARG A 891 -24.39 -2.01 -7.28
N VAL A 892 -24.45 -2.13 -8.60
CA VAL A 892 -23.99 -1.11 -9.56
C VAL A 892 -25.15 -0.31 -10.11
N GLY A 893 -24.90 0.97 -10.43
CA GLY A 893 -25.90 1.83 -11.07
C GLY A 893 -26.05 1.52 -12.56
N ASN A 894 -27.13 2.02 -13.17
CA ASN A 894 -27.32 1.97 -14.62
C ASN A 894 -26.15 2.64 -15.35
N GLY A 895 -25.62 2.02 -16.39
CA GLY A 895 -24.44 2.49 -17.14
C GLY A 895 -23.10 2.31 -16.42
N VAL A 896 -23.06 1.53 -15.33
CA VAL A 896 -21.84 1.20 -14.59
C VAL A 896 -21.70 -0.29 -14.41
N ALA A 897 -20.53 -0.84 -14.70
CA ALA A 897 -20.16 -2.24 -14.45
C ALA A 897 -18.98 -2.32 -13.49
N PHE A 898 -18.89 -3.41 -12.74
CA PHE A 898 -17.80 -3.67 -11.81
C PHE A 898 -17.17 -5.04 -12.06
N MET A 899 -15.84 -5.10 -12.05
CA MET A 899 -15.10 -6.36 -12.06
C MET A 899 -14.05 -6.39 -10.95
N PRO A 900 -13.87 -7.54 -10.24
CA PRO A 900 -12.78 -7.71 -9.28
C PRO A 900 -11.45 -7.93 -10.01
N PHE A 901 -10.34 -7.33 -9.51
CA PHE A 901 -9.05 -7.36 -10.21
C PHE A 901 -8.08 -8.48 -9.77
N HIS A 902 -8.54 -9.43 -8.99
CA HIS A 902 -7.68 -10.46 -8.38
C HIS A 902 -7.36 -11.66 -9.26
N PHE A 903 -7.98 -11.77 -10.42
CA PHE A 903 -7.86 -12.95 -11.28
C PHE A 903 -6.74 -12.79 -12.32
N GLY A 904 -6.27 -13.90 -12.83
CA GLY A 904 -5.23 -13.98 -13.84
C GLY A 904 -4.99 -15.45 -14.26
N GLY A 905 -4.18 -15.62 -15.30
CA GLY A 905 -3.89 -16.93 -15.87
C GLY A 905 -4.81 -17.31 -17.04
N TRP A 906 -5.75 -16.45 -17.38
CA TRP A 906 -6.44 -16.42 -18.67
C TRP A 906 -6.08 -15.14 -19.41
N MET A 907 -6.07 -15.21 -20.73
CA MET A 907 -5.78 -14.06 -21.59
C MET A 907 -6.73 -14.03 -22.78
N GLN A 908 -7.71 -13.12 -22.77
CA GLN A 908 -8.69 -12.91 -23.84
C GLN A 908 -9.43 -14.21 -24.26
N GLY A 909 -9.85 -15.00 -23.29
CA GLY A 909 -10.60 -16.25 -23.46
C GLY A 909 -9.73 -17.52 -23.49
N GLU A 910 -8.41 -17.38 -23.55
CA GLU A 910 -7.46 -18.50 -23.53
C GLU A 910 -7.06 -18.85 -22.09
N ASP A 911 -7.21 -20.11 -21.69
CA ASP A 911 -6.70 -20.67 -20.44
C ASP A 911 -5.21 -20.99 -20.60
N LEU A 912 -4.35 -20.29 -19.85
CA LEU A 912 -2.89 -20.44 -19.91
C LEU A 912 -2.35 -21.46 -18.90
N ARG A 913 -3.19 -22.28 -18.27
CA ARG A 913 -2.79 -23.28 -17.28
C ARG A 913 -1.64 -24.17 -17.76
N HIS A 914 -1.68 -24.56 -19.01
CA HIS A 914 -0.69 -25.44 -19.64
C HIS A 914 0.72 -24.81 -19.77
N LYS A 915 0.85 -23.49 -19.59
CA LYS A 915 2.15 -22.76 -19.62
C LYS A 915 2.82 -22.68 -18.25
N TYR A 916 2.10 -22.94 -17.15
CA TYR A 916 2.70 -22.93 -15.81
C TYR A 916 3.71 -24.08 -15.64
N PRO A 917 4.73 -23.94 -14.78
CA PRO A 917 5.54 -25.08 -14.34
C PRO A 917 4.64 -26.15 -13.72
N GLU A 918 4.97 -27.42 -13.96
CA GLU A 918 4.18 -28.55 -13.47
C GLU A 918 3.96 -28.49 -11.95
N GLY A 919 2.70 -28.52 -11.52
CA GLY A 919 2.29 -28.48 -10.12
C GLY A 919 2.41 -27.12 -9.44
N ALA A 920 2.71 -26.06 -10.19
CA ALA A 920 2.78 -24.69 -9.66
C ALA A 920 1.67 -23.74 -10.19
N ASP A 921 0.73 -24.27 -10.97
CA ASP A 921 -0.44 -23.52 -11.43
C ASP A 921 -1.38 -23.18 -10.24
N PRO A 922 -1.95 -21.98 -10.14
CA PRO A 922 -2.95 -21.65 -9.11
C PRO A 922 -4.19 -22.56 -9.19
N TYR A 923 -4.84 -22.80 -8.04
CA TYR A 923 -6.11 -23.57 -8.01
C TYR A 923 -7.21 -22.88 -8.84
N VAL A 924 -7.29 -21.57 -8.74
CA VAL A 924 -8.26 -20.75 -9.48
C VAL A 924 -7.52 -19.87 -10.49
N LEU A 925 -7.94 -19.98 -11.75
CA LEU A 925 -7.53 -19.12 -12.85
C LEU A 925 -8.75 -18.36 -13.39
N GLY A 926 -8.49 -17.25 -14.05
CA GLY A 926 -9.50 -16.43 -14.72
C GLY A 926 -8.88 -15.27 -15.46
N GLU A 927 -9.73 -14.49 -16.10
CA GLU A 927 -9.31 -13.27 -16.79
C GLU A 927 -8.85 -12.20 -15.79
N SER A 928 -7.93 -11.34 -16.19
CA SER A 928 -7.64 -10.12 -15.44
C SER A 928 -8.53 -8.97 -15.92
N THR A 929 -9.19 -8.26 -14.99
CA THR A 929 -9.89 -7.00 -15.28
C THR A 929 -9.02 -6.02 -16.04
N ASN A 930 -7.74 -5.99 -15.72
CA ASN A 930 -6.77 -5.08 -16.30
C ASN A 930 -6.41 -5.38 -17.77
N THR A 931 -6.89 -6.50 -18.33
CA THR A 931 -6.86 -6.75 -19.77
C THR A 931 -7.81 -5.83 -20.53
N ALA A 932 -8.98 -5.51 -19.95
CA ALA A 932 -9.95 -4.59 -20.53
C ALA A 932 -9.78 -3.13 -20.06
N GLN A 933 -8.86 -2.87 -19.13
CA GLN A 933 -8.55 -1.52 -18.67
C GLN A 933 -7.63 -0.80 -19.67
N THR A 934 -7.87 0.48 -19.81
CA THR A 934 -7.32 1.33 -20.87
C THR A 934 -6.14 2.18 -20.37
N TYR A 935 -5.58 2.97 -21.31
CA TYR A 935 -4.58 3.98 -20.99
C TYR A 935 -5.15 5.01 -20.02
N GLY A 936 -4.34 5.50 -19.09
CA GLY A 936 -4.68 6.59 -18.17
C GLY A 936 -3.76 6.61 -16.97
N TYR A 937 -3.23 7.78 -16.67
CA TYR A 937 -2.25 7.96 -15.59
C TYR A 937 -2.46 9.28 -14.87
N ASP A 938 -2.30 9.26 -13.54
CA ASP A 938 -2.33 10.49 -12.75
C ASP A 938 -1.29 11.51 -13.23
N SER A 939 -1.70 12.76 -13.29
CA SER A 939 -0.91 13.87 -13.86
C SER A 939 0.32 14.27 -13.03
N VAL A 940 0.52 13.73 -11.84
CA VAL A 940 1.67 13.99 -10.97
C VAL A 940 2.51 12.74 -10.76
N THR A 941 1.88 11.60 -10.56
CA THR A 941 2.57 10.38 -10.10
C THR A 941 2.61 9.28 -11.14
N ASN A 942 1.87 9.40 -12.23
CA ASN A 942 1.59 8.34 -13.19
C ASN A 942 0.94 7.09 -12.55
N MET A 943 0.16 7.25 -11.46
CA MET A 943 -0.77 6.24 -11.01
C MET A 943 -1.71 5.83 -12.16
N GLN A 944 -1.92 4.54 -12.35
CA GLN A 944 -2.83 4.04 -13.40
C GLN A 944 -4.31 4.36 -13.09
N GLU A 945 -5.10 4.59 -14.13
CA GLU A 945 -6.56 4.72 -14.07
C GLU A 945 -7.22 3.34 -14.14
N THR A 946 -8.03 2.97 -13.14
CA THR A 946 -8.77 1.70 -13.10
C THR A 946 -10.19 1.82 -12.57
N LYS A 947 -10.68 3.06 -12.39
CA LYS A 947 -11.97 3.30 -11.73
C LYS A 947 -12.99 3.98 -12.61
N ALA A 948 -12.58 4.59 -13.70
CA ALA A 948 -13.46 5.31 -14.61
C ALA A 948 -13.01 5.14 -16.07
N THR A 949 -12.99 3.88 -16.54
CA THR A 949 -12.77 3.54 -17.95
C THR A 949 -14.12 3.21 -18.63
N LEU A 950 -14.12 2.90 -19.91
CA LEU A 950 -15.33 2.50 -20.62
C LEU A 950 -15.25 1.03 -21.05
N CYS A 951 -16.41 0.41 -21.21
CA CYS A 951 -16.51 -0.93 -21.78
C CYS A 951 -17.82 -1.13 -22.58
N ARG A 952 -17.78 -2.15 -23.43
CA ARG A 952 -18.95 -2.75 -24.06
C ARG A 952 -19.09 -4.18 -23.54
N ILE A 953 -20.31 -4.59 -23.21
CA ILE A 953 -20.60 -5.94 -22.73
C ILE A 953 -21.53 -6.61 -23.73
N GLU A 954 -21.21 -7.84 -24.12
CA GLU A 954 -22.01 -8.64 -25.02
C GLU A 954 -22.02 -10.11 -24.59
N ARG A 955 -23.05 -10.84 -24.96
CA ARG A 955 -23.16 -12.28 -24.66
C ARG A 955 -22.08 -13.06 -25.41
N ALA A 956 -21.41 -14.02 -24.73
CA ALA A 956 -20.35 -14.83 -25.30
C ALA A 956 -20.90 -15.91 -26.26
#